data_20a9eda5b7a99ceb6e8cf313e0069536
#
_entry.id   20a9eda5b7a99ceb6e8cf313e0069536
#
_cell.length_a   1.000
_cell.length_b   1.000
_cell.length_c   1.000
_cell.angle_alpha   90.00
_cell.angle_beta   90.00
_cell.angle_gamma   90.00
#
_symmetry.space_group_name_H-M   'P 1'
#
loop_
_entity.id
_entity.type
_entity.pdbx_description
1 polymer ?
#
loop_
_entity_poly.entity_id
_entity_poly.type
_entity_poly.pdbx_seq_one_letter_code
_entity_poly.pdbx_strand_id
1 'polypeptide(L)'
;MSEALNIKKLEADLWESADLLRAGSKLTSNQYCMPVLGLLFLRYAYSRFKKVEAEILKDRPMRRGRVMPVEASDFAEKSALFLPKEAQYDYLVNLPEDITAMGLLNRQGEVMGSLGEVVNNAMELVEEQSEQLSGVLPKEYTMFSDELLGELLRIFNNNALDDVGGDVIGRIYEYFLNKFAKNIASDDGVFFTPKSLVKMIVNILEPTSGILLDPACGSGGMFVQTGDFVNHAGMVANNTMTFYGQEKVEYNAKLCLMNMAVHGLTGVVKSGDEANSFYHDAHNLAGCCDYVMANPPFNVDKVKAESAQSAGRLPFGLPAINKAKEFGNANYLWISYFYDYLNENGRAGFVMASSATDSQGKDKDIREKLVQTGHVDVMISVGNNFFYTKSLPCTLWFFDKGKAKSLQDKVLFIDARNYYTVVDRTLNEWSEWQLRNMNAIVWLYRGEQEAYQILLSEYHSAITEGLYDIRRIEHYFLQKLSGEHTETIRKAAQAVKAETETPMEKLNQLEQQLTGLKSTVSETVQSVIAYYTSMSKSNYKVLQQQFKQKHGFALEGLPAVKKQLNAAVEAATAEVDELLTVLHEAKWLYEKFGEGEYQDIPGLCKITSRREIEDKGYSLTPGAYVGVAPQEDDGVDFAERMKEIHKELLSLQAESNQLMETISKNMEEMGL
;
A
#
# COMPACT_ATOMS: atom_id res chain seq x y z
N MET A 1 12.60 19.54 -1.00
CA MET A 1 11.49 18.57 -1.17
C MET A 1 12.12 17.20 -1.18
N SER A 2 11.75 16.31 -0.28
CA SER A 2 12.32 14.96 -0.31
C SER A 2 11.93 14.27 -1.62
N GLU A 3 12.76 13.37 -2.11
CA GLU A 3 12.53 12.56 -3.31
C GLU A 3 11.16 11.84 -3.25
N ALA A 4 10.78 11.39 -2.07
CA ALA A 4 9.48 10.76 -1.78
C ALA A 4 8.27 11.68 -2.02
N LEU A 5 8.38 12.97 -1.68
CA LEU A 5 7.30 13.95 -1.89
C LEU A 5 7.10 14.25 -3.37
N ASN A 6 8.18 14.23 -4.15
CA ASN A 6 8.16 14.44 -5.60
C ASN A 6 7.47 13.26 -6.32
N ILE A 7 7.69 12.02 -5.84
CA ILE A 7 7.08 10.81 -6.40
C ILE A 7 5.57 10.78 -6.10
N LYS A 8 5.14 11.05 -4.87
CA LYS A 8 3.71 11.11 -4.51
C LYS A 8 2.94 12.13 -5.36
N LYS A 9 3.56 13.27 -5.65
CA LYS A 9 2.96 14.26 -6.54
C LYS A 9 2.88 13.75 -7.97
N LEU A 10 3.93 13.11 -8.49
CA LEU A 10 3.95 12.52 -9.82
C LEU A 10 2.86 11.44 -9.98
N GLU A 11 2.71 10.56 -9.00
CA GLU A 11 1.64 9.55 -8.94
C GLU A 11 0.25 10.19 -9.07
N ALA A 12 0.01 11.26 -8.30
CA ALA A 12 -1.28 11.96 -8.31
C ALA A 12 -1.53 12.71 -9.63
N ASP A 13 -0.55 13.43 -10.16
CA ASP A 13 -0.66 14.20 -11.40
C ASP A 13 -0.91 13.28 -12.60
N LEU A 14 -0.22 12.15 -12.68
CA LEU A 14 -0.42 11.14 -13.73
C LEU A 14 -1.82 10.50 -13.65
N TRP A 15 -2.25 10.16 -12.44
CA TRP A 15 -3.60 9.60 -12.24
C TRP A 15 -4.69 10.60 -12.64
N GLU A 16 -4.60 11.85 -12.17
CA GLU A 16 -5.59 12.89 -12.47
C GLU A 16 -5.71 13.10 -13.99
N SER A 17 -4.57 13.16 -14.69
CA SER A 17 -4.54 13.28 -16.14
C SER A 17 -5.21 12.11 -16.85
N ALA A 18 -4.91 10.87 -16.43
CA ALA A 18 -5.49 9.67 -17.01
C ALA A 18 -7.00 9.55 -16.70
N ASP A 19 -7.43 9.90 -15.49
CA ASP A 19 -8.85 9.82 -15.09
C ASP A 19 -9.71 10.89 -15.78
N LEU A 20 -9.15 12.09 -16.04
CA LEU A 20 -9.81 13.12 -16.87
C LEU A 20 -10.07 12.62 -18.28
N LEU A 21 -9.12 11.92 -18.89
CA LEU A 21 -9.30 11.32 -20.23
C LEU A 21 -10.36 10.22 -20.19
N ARG A 22 -10.41 9.40 -19.15
CA ARG A 22 -11.45 8.39 -18.94
C ARG A 22 -12.84 9.05 -18.89
N ALA A 23 -12.98 10.10 -18.10
CA ALA A 23 -14.26 10.82 -17.95
C ALA A 23 -14.80 11.35 -19.31
N GLY A 24 -13.90 11.75 -20.21
CA GLY A 24 -14.26 12.16 -21.58
C GLY A 24 -14.56 11.04 -22.55
N SER A 25 -14.14 9.80 -22.25
CA SER A 25 -14.18 8.65 -23.19
C SER A 25 -15.47 7.84 -23.20
N LYS A 26 -16.36 8.03 -22.23
CA LYS A 26 -17.55 7.18 -21.95
C LYS A 26 -17.22 5.73 -21.53
N LEU A 27 -15.96 5.38 -21.29
CA LEU A 27 -15.55 4.05 -20.83
C LEU A 27 -15.78 3.93 -19.31
N THR A 28 -16.21 2.76 -18.87
CA THR A 28 -16.28 2.42 -17.46
C THR A 28 -14.89 2.22 -16.88
N SER A 29 -14.73 2.39 -15.55
CA SER A 29 -13.45 2.12 -14.89
C SER A 29 -12.94 0.71 -15.14
N ASN A 30 -13.84 -0.28 -15.21
CA ASN A 30 -13.49 -1.68 -15.48
C ASN A 30 -12.91 -1.88 -16.89
N GLN A 31 -13.53 -1.28 -17.91
CA GLN A 31 -13.04 -1.33 -19.29
C GLN A 31 -11.69 -0.62 -19.47
N TYR A 32 -11.47 0.46 -18.70
CA TYR A 32 -10.30 1.31 -18.80
C TYR A 32 -9.08 0.78 -18.02
N CYS A 33 -9.31 0.03 -16.95
CA CYS A 33 -8.28 -0.41 -16.00
C CYS A 33 -7.18 -1.24 -16.68
N MET A 34 -7.55 -2.36 -17.29
CA MET A 34 -6.57 -3.30 -17.87
C MET A 34 -5.75 -2.67 -18.98
N PRO A 35 -6.34 -1.96 -19.96
CA PRO A 35 -5.57 -1.27 -20.99
C PRO A 35 -4.60 -0.24 -20.45
N VAL A 36 -5.00 0.58 -19.47
CA VAL A 36 -4.10 1.59 -18.86
C VAL A 36 -2.95 0.95 -18.11
N LEU A 37 -3.22 -0.08 -17.31
CA LEU A 37 -2.18 -0.85 -16.64
C LEU A 37 -1.24 -1.54 -17.65
N GLY A 38 -1.75 -1.98 -18.79
CA GLY A 38 -0.96 -2.51 -19.91
C GLY A 38 -0.01 -1.46 -20.50
N LEU A 39 -0.45 -0.21 -20.68
CA LEU A 39 0.41 0.89 -21.16
C LEU A 39 1.51 1.22 -20.12
N LEU A 40 1.18 1.25 -18.84
CA LEU A 40 2.16 1.44 -17.76
C LEU A 40 3.16 0.29 -17.73
N PHE A 41 2.69 -0.95 -17.89
CA PHE A 41 3.56 -2.11 -18.02
C PHE A 41 4.52 -1.98 -19.20
N LEU A 42 4.03 -1.61 -20.37
CA LEU A 42 4.87 -1.42 -21.57
C LEU A 42 5.89 -0.30 -21.37
N ARG A 43 5.51 0.79 -20.69
CA ARG A 43 6.43 1.88 -20.33
C ARG A 43 7.51 1.42 -19.36
N TYR A 44 7.14 0.61 -18.36
CA TYR A 44 8.10 -0.04 -17.46
C TYR A 44 9.07 -0.94 -18.21
N ALA A 45 8.55 -1.85 -19.04
CA ALA A 45 9.36 -2.77 -19.84
C ALA A 45 10.37 -2.01 -20.73
N TYR A 46 9.93 -0.89 -21.33
CA TYR A 46 10.78 -0.04 -22.16
C TYR A 46 11.87 0.67 -21.33
N SER A 47 11.58 1.24 -20.20
CA SER A 47 12.59 1.84 -19.32
C SER A 47 13.64 0.81 -18.90
N ARG A 48 13.19 -0.40 -18.53
CA ARG A 48 14.09 -1.50 -18.18
C ARG A 48 14.94 -1.96 -19.37
N PHE A 49 14.33 -2.08 -20.54
CA PHE A 49 15.01 -2.41 -21.79
C PHE A 49 16.12 -1.40 -22.09
N LYS A 50 15.84 -0.08 -22.06
CA LYS A 50 16.83 0.96 -22.34
C LYS A 50 18.03 0.92 -21.39
N LYS A 51 17.76 0.72 -20.10
CA LYS A 51 18.82 0.60 -19.09
C LYS A 51 19.73 -0.60 -19.36
N VAL A 52 19.13 -1.76 -19.58
CA VAL A 52 19.87 -3.01 -19.84
C VAL A 52 20.58 -2.97 -21.19
N GLU A 53 19.97 -2.42 -22.24
CA GLU A 53 20.61 -2.19 -23.54
C GLU A 53 21.90 -1.39 -23.40
N ALA A 54 21.85 -0.27 -22.64
CA ALA A 54 23.00 0.58 -22.40
C ALA A 54 24.13 -0.17 -21.63
N GLU A 55 23.78 -1.05 -20.71
CA GLU A 55 24.74 -1.91 -20.00
C GLU A 55 25.37 -2.94 -20.95
N ILE A 56 24.56 -3.64 -21.75
CA ILE A 56 25.04 -4.63 -22.72
C ILE A 56 25.98 -3.98 -23.73
N LEU A 57 25.64 -2.80 -24.25
CA LEU A 57 26.46 -2.09 -25.26
C LEU A 57 27.82 -1.64 -24.74
N LYS A 58 27.96 -1.37 -23.42
CA LYS A 58 29.29 -1.03 -22.83
C LYS A 58 30.30 -2.14 -22.93
N ASP A 59 29.85 -3.38 -22.78
CA ASP A 59 30.71 -4.58 -22.73
C ASP A 59 30.71 -5.33 -24.07
N ARG A 60 30.01 -4.84 -25.10
CA ARG A 60 29.79 -5.53 -26.36
C ARG A 60 31.06 -5.55 -27.21
N PRO A 61 31.51 -6.71 -27.68
CA PRO A 61 32.68 -6.81 -28.54
C PRO A 61 32.44 -6.15 -29.91
N MET A 62 33.45 -5.48 -30.39
CA MET A 62 33.48 -4.97 -31.78
C MET A 62 33.95 -6.02 -32.75
N ARG A 63 33.21 -6.26 -33.81
CA ARG A 63 33.62 -7.12 -34.92
C ARG A 63 33.73 -6.32 -36.21
N ARG A 64 34.91 -6.27 -36.82
CA ARG A 64 35.18 -5.47 -38.02
C ARG A 64 34.80 -3.98 -37.91
N GLY A 65 35.03 -3.36 -36.77
CA GLY A 65 34.73 -1.95 -36.53
C GLY A 65 33.22 -1.64 -36.31
N ARG A 66 32.38 -2.66 -36.16
CA ARG A 66 30.93 -2.47 -35.81
C ARG A 66 30.62 -3.17 -34.49
N VAL A 67 29.86 -2.51 -33.65
CA VAL A 67 29.31 -3.12 -32.43
C VAL A 67 28.30 -4.19 -32.85
N MET A 68 28.40 -5.38 -32.24
CA MET A 68 27.48 -6.48 -32.54
C MET A 68 26.06 -6.08 -32.09
N PRO A 69 25.00 -6.41 -32.86
CA PRO A 69 23.63 -6.14 -32.44
C PRO A 69 23.31 -6.87 -31.14
N VAL A 70 22.42 -6.30 -30.34
CA VAL A 70 21.88 -6.93 -29.15
C VAL A 70 20.85 -7.98 -29.53
N GLU A 71 20.82 -9.09 -28.78
CA GLU A 71 19.91 -10.22 -29.01
C GLU A 71 19.04 -10.48 -27.78
N ALA A 72 17.91 -11.15 -27.92
CA ALA A 72 16.98 -11.45 -26.82
C ALA A 72 17.67 -12.24 -25.68
N SER A 73 18.63 -13.11 -26.01
CA SER A 73 19.44 -13.87 -25.02
C SER A 73 20.23 -12.96 -24.07
N ASP A 74 20.75 -11.84 -24.57
CA ASP A 74 21.53 -10.89 -23.77
C ASP A 74 20.65 -10.23 -22.67
N PHE A 75 19.38 -9.99 -22.98
CA PHE A 75 18.40 -9.42 -22.03
C PHE A 75 17.92 -10.46 -21.02
N ALA A 76 17.69 -11.70 -21.47
CA ALA A 76 17.28 -12.80 -20.59
C ALA A 76 18.30 -13.05 -19.47
N GLU A 77 19.60 -13.01 -19.77
CA GLU A 77 20.68 -13.13 -18.78
C GLU A 77 20.64 -12.04 -17.70
N LYS A 78 20.05 -10.88 -18.01
CA LYS A 78 19.89 -9.73 -17.08
C LYS A 78 18.48 -9.59 -16.53
N SER A 79 17.64 -10.61 -16.65
CA SER A 79 16.25 -10.61 -16.19
C SER A 79 15.46 -9.40 -16.74
N ALA A 80 15.64 -9.11 -18.02
CA ALA A 80 14.93 -8.04 -18.73
C ALA A 80 14.28 -8.58 -20.01
N LEU A 81 13.20 -7.95 -20.44
CA LEU A 81 12.52 -8.26 -21.69
C LEU A 81 13.26 -7.59 -22.86
N PHE A 82 13.50 -8.34 -23.93
CA PHE A 82 13.87 -7.76 -25.21
C PHE A 82 12.63 -7.15 -25.86
N LEU A 83 12.73 -5.91 -26.32
CA LEU A 83 11.63 -5.23 -27.00
C LEU A 83 11.97 -5.03 -28.48
N PRO A 84 11.29 -5.73 -29.41
CA PRO A 84 11.33 -5.40 -30.83
C PRO A 84 10.99 -3.92 -31.05
N LYS A 85 11.49 -3.33 -32.13
CA LYS A 85 11.31 -1.88 -32.41
C LYS A 85 9.85 -1.45 -32.34
N GLU A 86 8.96 -2.27 -32.87
CA GLU A 86 7.52 -2.03 -32.95
C GLU A 86 6.82 -2.08 -31.58
N ALA A 87 7.47 -2.67 -30.57
CA ALA A 87 7.01 -2.72 -29.19
C ALA A 87 7.70 -1.69 -28.27
N GLN A 88 8.66 -0.91 -28.79
CA GLN A 88 9.32 0.13 -28.00
C GLN A 88 8.40 1.34 -27.81
N TYR A 89 8.35 1.85 -26.59
CA TYR A 89 7.44 2.94 -26.22
C TYR A 89 7.68 4.22 -27.04
N ASP A 90 8.93 4.59 -27.28
CA ASP A 90 9.30 5.71 -28.14
C ASP A 90 8.74 5.56 -29.56
N TYR A 91 8.77 4.35 -30.12
CA TYR A 91 8.24 4.10 -31.45
C TYR A 91 6.76 4.42 -31.48
N LEU A 92 5.99 3.94 -30.50
CA LEU A 92 4.54 4.12 -30.42
C LEU A 92 4.14 5.60 -30.24
N VAL A 93 4.85 6.33 -29.38
CA VAL A 93 4.57 7.75 -29.11
C VAL A 93 4.87 8.65 -30.31
N ASN A 94 5.85 8.30 -31.14
CA ASN A 94 6.29 9.08 -32.30
C ASN A 94 5.61 8.69 -33.62
N LEU A 95 4.60 7.81 -33.57
CA LEU A 95 3.82 7.49 -34.76
C LEU A 95 3.03 8.71 -35.23
N PRO A 96 2.88 8.92 -36.57
CA PRO A 96 2.03 9.98 -37.11
C PRO A 96 0.55 9.68 -36.85
N GLU A 97 -0.29 10.71 -36.96
CA GLU A 97 -1.74 10.59 -36.76
C GLU A 97 -2.41 9.67 -37.80
N ASP A 98 -1.93 9.63 -39.04
CA ASP A 98 -2.44 8.75 -40.07
C ASP A 98 -1.65 7.44 -40.12
N ILE A 99 -2.09 6.47 -39.35
CA ILE A 99 -1.49 5.12 -39.29
C ILE A 99 -1.68 4.38 -40.61
N THR A 100 -2.83 4.53 -41.28
CA THR A 100 -3.13 3.82 -42.50
C THR A 100 -2.14 4.17 -43.63
N ALA A 101 -1.73 5.45 -43.71
CA ALA A 101 -0.78 5.91 -44.72
C ALA A 101 0.61 5.29 -44.57
N MET A 102 0.95 4.76 -43.38
CA MET A 102 2.25 4.13 -43.15
C MET A 102 2.33 2.69 -43.68
N GLY A 103 1.23 2.03 -43.94
CA GLY A 103 1.20 0.64 -44.39
C GLY A 103 1.88 -0.33 -43.42
N LEU A 104 1.78 -0.09 -42.11
CA LEU A 104 2.36 -0.95 -41.07
C LEU A 104 1.66 -2.31 -41.08
N LEU A 105 2.45 -3.37 -41.01
CA LEU A 105 1.94 -4.74 -40.99
C LEU A 105 1.97 -5.32 -39.56
N ASN A 106 0.91 -6.02 -39.19
CA ASN A 106 0.89 -6.82 -37.97
C ASN A 106 1.69 -8.13 -38.18
N ARG A 107 1.75 -8.96 -37.15
CA ARG A 107 2.44 -10.28 -37.18
C ARG A 107 1.89 -11.24 -38.26
N GLN A 108 0.67 -11.09 -38.65
CA GLN A 108 -0.01 -11.91 -39.67
C GLN A 108 0.24 -11.36 -41.08
N GLY A 109 0.91 -10.23 -41.23
CA GLY A 109 1.15 -9.57 -42.51
C GLY A 109 -0.02 -8.73 -43.01
N GLU A 110 -0.98 -8.37 -42.16
CA GLU A 110 -2.13 -7.54 -42.47
C GLU A 110 -1.81 -6.07 -42.14
N VAL A 111 -2.35 -5.16 -42.95
CA VAL A 111 -2.16 -3.72 -42.73
C VAL A 111 -2.96 -3.24 -41.54
N MET A 112 -2.32 -2.58 -40.61
CA MET A 112 -2.96 -1.97 -39.43
C MET A 112 -3.56 -0.61 -39.80
N GLY A 113 -4.81 -0.37 -39.43
CA GLY A 113 -5.57 0.82 -39.77
C GLY A 113 -5.73 1.84 -38.64
N SER A 114 -5.30 1.51 -37.41
CA SER A 114 -5.47 2.36 -36.21
C SER A 114 -4.31 2.23 -35.25
N LEU A 115 -4.12 3.25 -34.39
CA LEU A 115 -3.13 3.22 -33.31
C LEU A 115 -3.44 2.07 -32.32
N GLY A 116 -4.72 1.78 -32.09
CA GLY A 116 -5.15 0.65 -31.27
C GLY A 116 -4.66 -0.70 -31.77
N GLU A 117 -4.69 -0.94 -33.09
CA GLU A 117 -4.15 -2.16 -33.72
C GLU A 117 -2.62 -2.23 -33.57
N VAL A 118 -1.92 -1.10 -33.70
CA VAL A 118 -0.46 -1.06 -33.50
C VAL A 118 -0.08 -1.37 -32.05
N VAL A 119 -0.81 -0.84 -31.07
CA VAL A 119 -0.57 -1.14 -29.65
C VAL A 119 -0.89 -2.61 -29.33
N ASN A 120 -1.99 -3.17 -29.90
CA ASN A 120 -2.30 -4.59 -29.77
C ASN A 120 -1.14 -5.47 -30.30
N ASN A 121 -0.62 -5.14 -31.48
CA ASN A 121 0.54 -5.83 -32.06
C ASN A 121 1.80 -5.70 -31.18
N ALA A 122 2.03 -4.52 -30.58
CA ALA A 122 3.13 -4.31 -29.64
C ALA A 122 3.01 -5.23 -28.40
N MET A 123 1.81 -5.38 -27.84
CA MET A 123 1.55 -6.28 -26.72
C MET A 123 1.81 -7.75 -27.10
N GLU A 124 1.40 -8.17 -28.27
CA GLU A 124 1.68 -9.51 -28.78
C GLU A 124 3.19 -9.78 -28.94
N LEU A 125 3.93 -8.81 -29.47
CA LEU A 125 5.37 -8.89 -29.63
C LEU A 125 6.11 -8.99 -28.28
N VAL A 126 5.60 -8.33 -27.23
CA VAL A 126 6.12 -8.45 -25.87
C VAL A 126 5.84 -9.83 -25.28
N GLU A 127 4.65 -10.36 -25.47
CA GLU A 127 4.29 -11.69 -24.98
C GLU A 127 5.18 -12.80 -25.57
N GLU A 128 5.61 -12.65 -26.82
CA GLU A 128 6.55 -13.60 -27.43
C GLU A 128 7.91 -13.67 -26.74
N GLN A 129 8.28 -12.64 -26.00
CA GLN A 129 9.56 -12.59 -25.31
C GLN A 129 9.50 -13.22 -23.90
N SER A 130 8.32 -13.63 -23.42
CA SER A 130 8.15 -14.15 -22.07
C SER A 130 7.03 -15.19 -21.99
N GLU A 131 7.39 -16.42 -21.63
CA GLU A 131 6.42 -17.50 -21.42
C GLU A 131 5.38 -17.14 -20.33
N GLN A 132 5.82 -16.46 -19.29
CA GLN A 132 4.95 -16.01 -18.19
C GLN A 132 3.87 -15.02 -18.66
N LEU A 133 4.14 -14.21 -19.67
CA LEU A 133 3.23 -13.19 -20.20
C LEU A 133 2.38 -13.68 -21.36
N SER A 134 2.56 -14.90 -21.84
CA SER A 134 1.80 -15.43 -22.97
C SER A 134 0.28 -15.41 -22.70
N GLY A 135 -0.47 -14.67 -23.51
CA GLY A 135 -1.92 -14.48 -23.38
C GLY A 135 -2.36 -13.57 -22.21
N VAL A 136 -1.42 -12.86 -21.58
CA VAL A 136 -1.66 -12.06 -20.37
C VAL A 136 -1.97 -10.60 -20.68
N LEU A 137 -1.21 -9.99 -21.60
CA LEU A 137 -1.29 -8.55 -21.86
C LEU A 137 -2.62 -8.17 -22.56
N PRO A 138 -3.18 -7.00 -22.25
CA PRO A 138 -4.43 -6.55 -22.87
C PRO A 138 -4.23 -6.26 -24.36
N LYS A 139 -5.26 -6.59 -25.15
CA LYS A 139 -5.30 -6.41 -26.61
C LYS A 139 -6.60 -5.76 -27.08
N GLU A 140 -7.24 -5.00 -26.20
CA GLU A 140 -8.50 -4.32 -26.46
C GLU A 140 -8.31 -2.83 -26.80
N TYR A 141 -7.13 -2.42 -27.29
CA TYR A 141 -6.82 -1.00 -27.52
C TYR A 141 -7.61 -0.37 -28.69
N THR A 142 -8.20 -1.17 -29.57
CA THR A 142 -9.11 -0.67 -30.62
C THR A 142 -10.42 -0.10 -30.09
N MET A 143 -10.73 -0.29 -28.80
CA MET A 143 -11.87 0.36 -28.15
C MET A 143 -11.64 1.86 -27.89
N PHE A 144 -10.39 2.33 -27.93
CA PHE A 144 -10.01 3.72 -27.79
C PHE A 144 -9.99 4.40 -29.16
N SER A 145 -10.35 5.69 -29.21
CA SER A 145 -9.99 6.49 -30.37
C SER A 145 -8.48 6.71 -30.43
N ASP A 146 -7.93 6.87 -31.63
CA ASP A 146 -6.49 7.11 -31.81
C ASP A 146 -6.02 8.37 -31.07
N GLU A 147 -6.85 9.42 -31.02
CA GLU A 147 -6.60 10.64 -30.26
C GLU A 147 -6.46 10.36 -28.76
N LEU A 148 -7.42 9.67 -28.16
CA LEU A 148 -7.40 9.32 -26.73
C LEU A 148 -6.21 8.43 -26.38
N LEU A 149 -5.95 7.40 -27.20
CA LEU A 149 -4.83 6.48 -27.00
C LEU A 149 -3.48 7.21 -27.16
N GLY A 150 -3.37 8.12 -28.13
CA GLY A 150 -2.20 8.95 -28.31
C GLY A 150 -1.92 9.89 -27.13
N GLU A 151 -2.98 10.46 -26.53
CA GLU A 151 -2.83 11.27 -25.30
C GLU A 151 -2.37 10.42 -24.11
N LEU A 152 -2.93 9.23 -23.90
CA LEU A 152 -2.50 8.30 -22.85
C LEU A 152 -1.02 7.93 -23.00
N LEU A 153 -0.59 7.59 -24.22
CA LEU A 153 0.80 7.28 -24.51
C LEU A 153 1.72 8.47 -24.15
N ARG A 154 1.30 9.70 -24.47
CA ARG A 154 2.05 10.92 -24.14
C ARG A 154 2.12 11.20 -22.64
N ILE A 155 1.04 11.01 -21.90
CA ILE A 155 1.00 11.17 -20.42
C ILE A 155 2.03 10.27 -19.77
N PHE A 156 2.09 9.00 -20.16
CA PHE A 156 3.04 8.04 -19.58
C PHE A 156 4.45 8.12 -20.17
N ASN A 157 4.69 8.93 -21.22
CA ASN A 157 6.02 9.20 -21.74
C ASN A 157 6.69 10.39 -21.01
N ASN A 158 6.62 10.40 -19.70
CA ASN A 158 7.21 11.43 -18.85
C ASN A 158 8.64 11.07 -18.48
N ASN A 159 9.61 11.95 -18.78
CA ASN A 159 11.02 11.74 -18.46
C ASN A 159 11.28 11.60 -16.95
N ALA A 160 10.43 12.16 -16.10
CA ALA A 160 10.52 11.95 -14.67
C ALA A 160 10.42 10.47 -14.26
N LEU A 161 9.88 9.59 -15.13
CA LEU A 161 9.83 8.14 -14.91
C LEU A 161 11.19 7.46 -15.14
N ASP A 162 12.09 8.09 -15.89
CA ASP A 162 13.42 7.55 -16.21
C ASP A 162 14.51 8.08 -15.28
N ASP A 163 14.31 9.29 -14.74
CA ASP A 163 15.33 10.01 -13.96
C ASP A 163 15.37 9.61 -12.47
N VAL A 164 14.32 9.00 -11.96
CA VAL A 164 14.24 8.59 -10.55
C VAL A 164 14.75 7.16 -10.43
N GLY A 165 15.88 7.01 -9.73
CA GLY A 165 16.49 5.69 -9.51
C GLY A 165 15.53 4.72 -8.80
N GLY A 166 15.57 3.45 -9.21
CA GLY A 166 14.81 2.39 -8.55
C GLY A 166 13.45 2.09 -9.18
N ASP A 167 12.54 1.58 -8.38
CA ASP A 167 11.24 1.03 -8.80
C ASP A 167 10.11 2.08 -8.81
N VAL A 168 10.35 3.24 -9.42
CA VAL A 168 9.32 4.30 -9.45
C VAL A 168 8.13 3.90 -10.31
N ILE A 169 8.37 3.26 -11.45
CA ILE A 169 7.28 2.85 -12.34
C ILE A 169 6.46 1.73 -11.70
N GLY A 170 7.10 0.79 -10.97
CA GLY A 170 6.43 -0.22 -10.17
C GLY A 170 5.52 0.41 -9.12
N ARG A 171 5.98 1.44 -8.42
CA ARG A 171 5.17 2.21 -7.47
C ARG A 171 3.99 2.92 -8.13
N ILE A 172 4.20 3.52 -9.31
CA ILE A 172 3.12 4.16 -10.08
C ILE A 172 2.11 3.11 -10.54
N TYR A 173 2.58 1.95 -11.00
CA TYR A 173 1.71 0.82 -11.35
C TYR A 173 0.83 0.40 -10.16
N GLU A 174 1.41 0.18 -8.98
CA GLU A 174 0.66 -0.12 -7.76
C GLU A 174 -0.31 1.00 -7.38
N TYR A 175 0.10 2.26 -7.52
CA TYR A 175 -0.78 3.40 -7.25
C TYR A 175 -2.01 3.40 -8.14
N PHE A 176 -1.84 3.19 -9.45
CA PHE A 176 -2.93 3.07 -10.41
C PHE A 176 -3.81 1.85 -10.10
N LEU A 177 -3.21 0.72 -9.81
CA LEU A 177 -3.91 -0.50 -9.42
C LEU A 177 -4.82 -0.26 -8.20
N ASN A 178 -4.31 0.42 -7.16
CA ASN A 178 -5.07 0.76 -5.96
C ASN A 178 -6.18 1.78 -6.23
N LYS A 179 -5.95 2.76 -7.12
CA LYS A 179 -6.98 3.72 -7.54
C LYS A 179 -8.12 3.05 -8.32
N PHE A 180 -7.77 2.17 -9.25
CA PHE A 180 -8.76 1.36 -9.97
C PHE A 180 -9.52 0.45 -9.02
N ALA A 181 -8.84 -0.17 -8.06
CA ALA A 181 -9.47 -0.99 -7.02
C ALA A 181 -10.59 -0.23 -6.29
N LYS A 182 -10.34 1.01 -5.87
CA LYS A 182 -11.34 1.87 -5.23
C LYS A 182 -12.54 2.16 -6.15
N ASN A 183 -12.29 2.32 -7.44
CA ASN A 183 -13.33 2.70 -8.41
C ASN A 183 -14.14 1.51 -8.94
N ILE A 184 -13.52 0.32 -9.05
CA ILE A 184 -14.12 -0.90 -9.65
C ILE A 184 -14.83 -1.76 -8.60
N ALA A 185 -14.49 -1.63 -7.36
CA ALA A 185 -14.93 -2.54 -6.30
C ALA A 185 -16.45 -2.49 -5.99
N SER A 186 -17.22 -1.65 -6.69
CA SER A 186 -18.68 -1.74 -6.74
C SER A 186 -19.18 -2.81 -7.73
N ASP A 187 -18.32 -3.29 -8.64
CA ASP A 187 -18.66 -4.29 -9.66
C ASP A 187 -18.18 -5.68 -9.20
N ASP A 188 -19.03 -6.68 -9.30
CA ASP A 188 -18.84 -8.03 -8.79
C ASP A 188 -17.53 -8.68 -9.26
N GLY A 189 -16.69 -9.08 -8.31
CA GLY A 189 -15.64 -10.09 -8.48
C GLY A 189 -14.18 -9.63 -8.54
N VAL A 190 -13.87 -8.34 -8.49
CA VAL A 190 -12.48 -7.87 -8.43
C VAL A 190 -12.16 -7.42 -6.99
N PHE A 191 -11.41 -8.24 -6.26
CA PHE A 191 -10.99 -7.93 -4.90
C PHE A 191 -9.50 -7.61 -4.86
N PHE A 192 -9.17 -6.43 -4.34
CA PHE A 192 -7.80 -6.06 -4.06
C PHE A 192 -7.56 -6.08 -2.55
N THR A 193 -6.48 -6.73 -2.14
CA THR A 193 -6.07 -6.72 -0.73
C THR A 193 -5.31 -5.43 -0.45
N PRO A 194 -5.74 -4.64 0.54
CA PRO A 194 -5.03 -3.43 0.92
C PRO A 194 -3.59 -3.69 1.30
N LYS A 195 -2.68 -2.84 0.82
CA LYS A 195 -1.23 -3.03 0.96
C LYS A 195 -0.78 -3.16 2.42
N SER A 196 -1.38 -2.42 3.34
CA SER A 196 -1.03 -2.49 4.77
C SER A 196 -1.35 -3.84 5.39
N LEU A 197 -2.48 -4.49 5.00
CA LEU A 197 -2.81 -5.85 5.45
C LEU A 197 -1.80 -6.87 4.92
N VAL A 198 -1.43 -6.77 3.64
CA VAL A 198 -0.44 -7.66 3.03
C VAL A 198 0.91 -7.52 3.71
N LYS A 199 1.39 -6.29 3.91
CA LYS A 199 2.65 -6.00 4.62
C LYS A 199 2.65 -6.55 6.04
N MET A 200 1.55 -6.45 6.78
CA MET A 200 1.44 -7.05 8.11
C MET A 200 1.65 -8.55 8.07
N ILE A 201 1.01 -9.25 7.11
CA ILE A 201 1.16 -10.69 6.95
C ILE A 201 2.60 -11.05 6.61
N VAL A 202 3.18 -10.39 5.61
CA VAL A 202 4.56 -10.66 5.17
C VAL A 202 5.57 -10.40 6.29
N ASN A 203 5.43 -9.27 6.99
CA ASN A 203 6.34 -8.89 8.09
C ASN A 203 6.31 -9.89 9.25
N ILE A 204 5.15 -10.46 9.58
CA ILE A 204 5.04 -11.45 10.66
C ILE A 204 5.55 -12.82 10.23
N LEU A 205 5.35 -13.20 8.96
CA LEU A 205 5.82 -14.48 8.43
C LEU A 205 7.31 -14.47 8.10
N GLU A 206 7.90 -13.31 7.81
CA GLU A 206 9.33 -13.13 7.51
C GLU A 206 9.86 -14.14 6.48
N PRO A 207 9.30 -14.19 5.26
CA PRO A 207 9.70 -15.15 4.25
C PRO A 207 11.15 -14.91 3.82
N THR A 208 11.93 -15.98 3.72
CA THR A 208 13.33 -15.91 3.28
C THR A 208 13.59 -16.77 2.04
N SER A 209 13.07 -17.99 2.02
CA SER A 209 13.26 -18.93 0.92
C SER A 209 12.20 -20.03 0.93
N GLY A 210 11.95 -20.64 -0.21
CA GLY A 210 11.07 -21.78 -0.36
C GLY A 210 9.83 -21.51 -1.21
N ILE A 211 8.83 -22.38 -1.08
CA ILE A 211 7.59 -22.33 -1.85
C ILE A 211 6.55 -21.46 -1.13
N LEU A 212 6.08 -20.43 -1.82
CA LEU A 212 4.94 -19.64 -1.39
C LEU A 212 3.75 -19.90 -2.30
N LEU A 213 2.62 -20.28 -1.69
CA LEU A 213 1.33 -20.45 -2.36
C LEU A 213 0.34 -19.38 -1.89
N ASP A 214 -0.32 -18.73 -2.84
CA ASP A 214 -1.57 -18.00 -2.63
C ASP A 214 -2.68 -18.67 -3.45
N PRO A 215 -3.57 -19.43 -2.81
CA PRO A 215 -4.64 -20.16 -3.52
C PRO A 215 -5.87 -19.30 -3.83
N ALA A 216 -5.81 -17.99 -3.62
CA ALA A 216 -6.81 -16.98 -3.99
C ALA A 216 -6.10 -15.66 -4.33
N CYS A 217 -5.13 -15.72 -5.26
CA CYS A 217 -4.08 -14.71 -5.40
C CYS A 217 -4.54 -13.34 -5.90
N GLY A 218 -5.74 -13.23 -6.46
CA GLY A 218 -6.27 -11.96 -6.96
C GLY A 218 -5.28 -11.26 -7.88
N SER A 219 -4.91 -10.03 -7.57
CA SER A 219 -3.91 -9.23 -8.32
C SER A 219 -2.45 -9.48 -7.92
N GLY A 220 -2.16 -10.47 -7.08
CA GLY A 220 -0.79 -10.87 -6.72
C GLY A 220 -0.11 -10.01 -5.64
N GLY A 221 -0.87 -9.28 -4.85
CA GLY A 221 -0.31 -8.41 -3.80
C GLY A 221 0.58 -9.15 -2.80
N MET A 222 0.24 -10.41 -2.43
CA MET A 222 1.06 -11.23 -1.53
C MET A 222 2.43 -11.54 -2.13
N PHE A 223 2.50 -11.84 -3.43
CA PHE A 223 3.76 -12.14 -4.12
C PHE A 223 4.66 -10.90 -4.19
N VAL A 224 4.08 -9.75 -4.59
CA VAL A 224 4.83 -8.49 -4.74
C VAL A 224 5.42 -8.06 -3.40
N GLN A 225 4.63 -8.01 -2.34
CA GLN A 225 5.14 -7.59 -1.03
C GLN A 225 6.14 -8.60 -0.45
N THR A 226 5.98 -9.90 -0.74
CA THR A 226 6.98 -10.91 -0.37
C THR A 226 8.29 -10.70 -1.13
N GLY A 227 8.20 -10.46 -2.45
CA GLY A 227 9.38 -10.15 -3.26
C GLY A 227 10.13 -8.92 -2.77
N ASP A 228 9.40 -7.85 -2.46
CA ASP A 228 9.96 -6.63 -1.90
C ASP A 228 10.63 -6.89 -0.55
N PHE A 229 10.00 -7.65 0.35
CA PHE A 229 10.54 -7.99 1.66
C PHE A 229 11.87 -8.77 1.53
N VAL A 230 11.89 -9.80 0.70
CA VAL A 230 13.09 -10.63 0.47
C VAL A 230 14.23 -9.82 -0.16
N ASN A 231 13.91 -8.97 -1.14
CA ASN A 231 14.90 -8.11 -1.80
C ASN A 231 15.47 -7.04 -0.83
N HIS A 232 14.66 -6.45 0.03
CA HIS A 232 15.12 -5.50 1.06
C HIS A 232 16.02 -6.15 2.11
N ALA A 233 15.83 -7.45 2.38
CA ALA A 233 16.72 -8.24 3.22
C ALA A 233 18.07 -8.59 2.55
N GLY A 234 18.35 -8.05 1.36
CA GLY A 234 19.60 -8.26 0.61
C GLY A 234 19.68 -9.57 -0.16
N MET A 235 18.55 -10.27 -0.30
CA MET A 235 18.43 -11.48 -1.12
C MET A 235 17.83 -11.15 -2.49
N VAL A 236 17.79 -12.12 -3.40
CA VAL A 236 17.11 -12.00 -4.69
C VAL A 236 15.91 -12.93 -4.69
N ALA A 237 14.71 -12.37 -4.66
CA ALA A 237 13.48 -13.13 -4.49
C ALA A 237 13.32 -14.28 -5.50
N ASN A 238 13.60 -14.06 -6.77
CA ASN A 238 13.54 -15.12 -7.81
C ASN A 238 14.55 -16.26 -7.63
N ASN A 239 15.59 -16.07 -6.83
CA ASN A 239 16.58 -17.10 -6.58
C ASN A 239 16.26 -17.93 -5.34
N THR A 240 15.50 -17.36 -4.39
CA THR A 240 15.23 -17.97 -3.10
C THR A 240 13.78 -18.42 -2.95
N MET A 241 12.84 -17.76 -3.62
CA MET A 241 11.40 -18.02 -3.53
C MET A 241 10.87 -18.64 -4.83
N THR A 242 9.90 -19.53 -4.68
CA THR A 242 9.07 -20.02 -5.80
C THR A 242 7.63 -19.66 -5.54
N PHE A 243 7.02 -18.89 -6.44
CA PHE A 243 5.67 -18.37 -6.29
C PHE A 243 4.64 -19.19 -7.09
N TYR A 244 3.60 -19.66 -6.40
CA TYR A 244 2.47 -20.35 -7.01
C TYR A 244 1.16 -19.66 -6.65
N GLY A 245 0.32 -19.41 -7.65
CA GLY A 245 -0.99 -18.79 -7.49
C GLY A 245 -2.12 -19.62 -8.09
N GLN A 246 -3.28 -19.58 -7.43
CA GLN A 246 -4.54 -20.03 -8.01
C GLN A 246 -5.55 -18.89 -7.97
N GLU A 247 -6.23 -18.65 -9.09
CA GLU A 247 -7.27 -17.62 -9.19
C GLU A 247 -8.39 -18.09 -10.12
N LYS A 248 -9.61 -18.12 -9.63
CA LYS A 248 -10.75 -18.55 -10.41
C LYS A 248 -11.08 -17.59 -11.55
N VAL A 249 -10.89 -16.29 -11.36
CA VAL A 249 -11.21 -15.24 -12.34
C VAL A 249 -9.98 -14.95 -13.20
N GLU A 250 -10.05 -15.29 -14.49
CA GLU A 250 -8.94 -15.10 -15.43
C GLU A 250 -8.43 -13.66 -15.52
N TYR A 251 -9.33 -12.67 -15.42
CA TYR A 251 -8.97 -11.26 -15.39
C TYR A 251 -8.02 -10.94 -14.23
N ASN A 252 -8.30 -11.42 -13.02
CA ASN A 252 -7.44 -11.23 -11.86
C ASN A 252 -6.10 -11.94 -12.01
N ALA A 253 -6.08 -13.14 -12.58
CA ALA A 253 -4.84 -13.87 -12.84
C ALA A 253 -3.93 -13.14 -13.84
N LYS A 254 -4.47 -12.50 -14.86
CA LYS A 254 -3.73 -11.64 -15.78
C LYS A 254 -3.15 -10.42 -15.06
N LEU A 255 -3.95 -9.75 -14.20
CA LEU A 255 -3.46 -8.67 -13.35
C LEU A 255 -2.32 -9.13 -12.43
N CYS A 256 -2.45 -10.33 -11.85
CA CYS A 256 -1.41 -10.92 -11.00
C CYS A 256 -0.09 -11.09 -11.77
N LEU A 257 -0.12 -11.70 -12.94
CA LEU A 257 1.08 -11.94 -13.76
C LEU A 257 1.72 -10.64 -14.25
N MET A 258 0.92 -9.65 -14.65
CA MET A 258 1.43 -8.31 -15.01
C MET A 258 2.06 -7.62 -13.80
N ASN A 259 1.41 -7.66 -12.64
CA ASN A 259 1.92 -7.06 -11.40
C ASN A 259 3.25 -7.70 -10.97
N MET A 260 3.34 -9.02 -11.00
CA MET A 260 4.59 -9.74 -10.75
C MET A 260 5.69 -9.33 -11.72
N ALA A 261 5.38 -9.26 -13.02
CA ALA A 261 6.36 -8.89 -14.04
C ALA A 261 6.88 -7.44 -13.88
N VAL A 262 6.03 -6.48 -13.52
CA VAL A 262 6.44 -5.09 -13.19
C VAL A 262 7.41 -5.06 -12.02
N HIS A 263 7.25 -5.95 -11.03
CA HIS A 263 8.17 -6.06 -9.90
C HIS A 263 9.34 -7.04 -10.14
N GLY A 264 9.50 -7.48 -11.39
CA GLY A 264 10.58 -8.38 -11.78
C GLY A 264 10.48 -9.78 -11.14
N LEU A 265 9.28 -10.21 -10.75
CA LEU A 265 9.03 -11.51 -10.15
C LEU A 265 8.56 -12.53 -11.18
N THR A 266 8.99 -13.76 -11.00
CA THR A 266 8.54 -14.92 -11.78
C THR A 266 7.72 -15.86 -10.90
N GLY A 267 6.63 -16.41 -11.46
CA GLY A 267 5.78 -17.35 -10.75
C GLY A 267 4.81 -18.06 -11.69
N VAL A 268 4.15 -19.07 -11.19
CA VAL A 268 3.16 -19.85 -11.92
C VAL A 268 1.77 -19.60 -11.36
N VAL A 269 0.91 -18.98 -12.16
CA VAL A 269 -0.48 -18.70 -11.79
C VAL A 269 -1.41 -19.50 -12.70
N LYS A 270 -2.25 -20.34 -12.09
CA LYS A 270 -3.32 -21.05 -12.78
C LYS A 270 -4.64 -20.34 -12.58
N SER A 271 -5.49 -20.31 -13.60
CA SER A 271 -6.76 -19.60 -13.62
C SER A 271 -7.92 -20.43 -14.13
N GLY A 272 -9.13 -19.94 -13.96
CA GLY A 272 -10.35 -20.58 -14.41
C GLY A 272 -10.91 -21.64 -13.45
N ASP A 273 -11.84 -22.46 -13.94
CA ASP A 273 -12.54 -23.44 -13.10
C ASP A 273 -11.61 -24.51 -12.54
N GLU A 274 -10.57 -24.91 -13.25
CA GLU A 274 -9.57 -25.88 -12.80
C GLU A 274 -8.65 -25.31 -11.70
N ALA A 275 -8.61 -23.99 -11.56
CA ALA A 275 -7.93 -23.29 -10.48
C ALA A 275 -8.85 -22.87 -9.32
N ASN A 276 -10.10 -23.36 -9.32
CA ASN A 276 -11.00 -23.15 -8.20
C ASN A 276 -10.51 -23.94 -6.98
N SER A 277 -9.92 -23.24 -6.03
CA SER A 277 -9.26 -23.83 -4.86
C SER A 277 -10.18 -24.60 -3.93
N PHE A 278 -11.49 -24.41 -4.01
CA PHE A 278 -12.42 -25.26 -3.27
C PHE A 278 -12.41 -26.72 -3.75
N TYR A 279 -12.12 -26.94 -5.01
CA TYR A 279 -12.22 -28.26 -5.66
C TYR A 279 -10.89 -28.79 -6.19
N HIS A 280 -9.86 -27.94 -6.31
CA HIS A 280 -8.62 -28.32 -6.97
C HIS A 280 -7.40 -27.82 -6.19
N ASP A 281 -6.41 -28.70 -6.04
CA ASP A 281 -5.01 -28.34 -5.79
C ASP A 281 -4.30 -28.31 -7.14
N ALA A 282 -4.42 -27.19 -7.85
CA ALA A 282 -3.99 -27.10 -9.24
C ALA A 282 -2.48 -27.29 -9.45
N HIS A 283 -1.69 -27.08 -8.38
CA HIS A 283 -0.24 -27.24 -8.41
C HIS A 283 0.27 -28.51 -7.70
N ASN A 284 -0.61 -29.29 -7.09
CA ASN A 284 -0.27 -30.46 -6.28
C ASN A 284 0.70 -30.14 -5.14
N LEU A 285 0.37 -29.12 -4.35
CA LEU A 285 1.23 -28.58 -3.30
C LEU A 285 0.77 -28.91 -1.88
N ALA A 286 -0.23 -29.76 -1.70
CA ALA A 286 -0.64 -30.21 -0.37
C ALA A 286 0.55 -30.77 0.43
N GLY A 287 0.83 -30.20 1.60
CA GLY A 287 1.96 -30.58 2.47
C GLY A 287 3.35 -30.13 1.99
N CYS A 288 3.45 -29.28 0.97
CA CYS A 288 4.72 -28.90 0.35
C CYS A 288 5.14 -27.44 0.57
N CYS A 289 4.22 -26.56 1.01
CA CYS A 289 4.49 -25.14 1.05
C CYS A 289 5.26 -24.72 2.30
N ASP A 290 6.28 -23.91 2.13
CA ASP A 290 6.96 -23.19 3.21
C ASP A 290 6.12 -22.03 3.72
N TYR A 291 5.42 -21.35 2.80
CA TYR A 291 4.51 -20.25 3.12
C TYR A 291 3.17 -20.40 2.39
N VAL A 292 2.10 -20.07 3.10
CA VAL A 292 0.78 -19.87 2.52
C VAL A 292 0.28 -18.50 2.95
N MET A 293 -0.01 -17.63 1.99
CA MET A 293 -0.52 -16.29 2.24
C MET A 293 -1.76 -16.05 1.40
N ALA A 294 -2.83 -15.54 2.00
CA ALA A 294 -4.06 -15.33 1.24
C ALA A 294 -4.98 -14.28 1.87
N ASN A 295 -5.78 -13.65 1.02
CA ASN A 295 -7.01 -12.96 1.39
C ASN A 295 -8.17 -13.58 0.59
N PRO A 296 -8.71 -14.72 1.04
CA PRO A 296 -9.75 -15.44 0.30
C PRO A 296 -11.09 -14.69 0.40
N PRO A 297 -12.04 -14.96 -0.50
CA PRO A 297 -13.39 -14.45 -0.37
C PRO A 297 -14.06 -15.00 0.90
N PHE A 298 -14.66 -14.11 1.70
CA PHE A 298 -15.30 -14.46 2.96
C PHE A 298 -16.74 -14.93 2.78
N ASN A 299 -17.18 -15.84 3.66
CA ASN A 299 -18.55 -16.27 3.79
C ASN A 299 -19.17 -16.81 2.49
N VAL A 300 -18.37 -17.44 1.64
CA VAL A 300 -18.85 -18.05 0.41
C VAL A 300 -19.80 -19.20 0.76
N ASP A 301 -20.98 -19.20 0.16
CA ASP A 301 -22.00 -20.23 0.29
C ASP A 301 -22.05 -21.16 -0.93
N LYS A 302 -22.86 -22.21 -0.85
CA LYS A 302 -23.16 -23.14 -1.94
C LYS A 302 -21.93 -23.87 -2.53
N VAL A 303 -20.87 -24.02 -1.74
CA VAL A 303 -19.74 -24.86 -2.14
C VAL A 303 -20.15 -26.33 -2.01
N LYS A 304 -20.01 -27.12 -3.09
CA LYS A 304 -20.41 -28.52 -3.16
C LYS A 304 -19.57 -29.38 -2.21
N ALA A 305 -20.22 -29.99 -1.23
CA ALA A 305 -19.51 -30.73 -0.19
C ALA A 305 -18.82 -31.99 -0.73
N GLU A 306 -19.44 -32.74 -1.65
CA GLU A 306 -18.87 -33.94 -2.25
C GLU A 306 -17.59 -33.62 -3.05
N SER A 307 -17.60 -32.54 -3.84
CA SER A 307 -16.45 -32.12 -4.65
C SER A 307 -15.30 -31.64 -3.76
N ALA A 308 -15.57 -30.83 -2.72
CA ALA A 308 -14.57 -30.38 -1.79
C ALA A 308 -13.99 -31.52 -0.94
N GLN A 309 -14.82 -32.49 -0.56
CA GLN A 309 -14.36 -33.67 0.17
C GLN A 309 -13.46 -34.55 -0.70
N SER A 310 -13.83 -34.75 -1.98
CA SER A 310 -13.03 -35.51 -2.94
C SER A 310 -11.68 -34.84 -3.26
N ALA A 311 -11.62 -33.51 -3.20
CA ALA A 311 -10.39 -32.75 -3.37
C ALA A 311 -9.40 -32.89 -2.16
N GLY A 312 -9.86 -33.43 -1.03
CA GLY A 312 -9.03 -33.59 0.17
C GLY A 312 -8.74 -32.28 0.89
N ARG A 313 -7.58 -32.21 1.57
CA ARG A 313 -7.09 -31.04 2.31
C ARG A 313 -7.97 -30.61 3.51
N LEU A 314 -8.63 -31.57 4.14
CA LEU A 314 -9.54 -31.37 5.28
C LEU A 314 -9.06 -32.14 6.52
N PRO A 315 -7.88 -31.83 7.07
CA PRO A 315 -7.25 -32.60 8.14
C PRO A 315 -8.05 -32.60 9.44
N PHE A 316 -8.92 -31.61 9.64
CA PHE A 316 -9.71 -31.45 10.86
C PHE A 316 -11.16 -31.93 10.72
N GLY A 317 -11.56 -32.35 9.53
CA GLY A 317 -12.91 -32.79 9.19
C GLY A 317 -13.71 -31.76 8.41
N LEU A 318 -15.01 -32.03 8.25
CA LEU A 318 -15.89 -31.22 7.40
C LEU A 318 -16.63 -30.15 8.20
N PRO A 319 -16.72 -28.91 7.70
CA PRO A 319 -17.68 -27.93 8.19
C PRO A 319 -19.14 -28.40 8.05
N ALA A 320 -20.08 -27.65 8.61
CA ALA A 320 -21.49 -28.00 8.55
C ALA A 320 -22.02 -28.01 7.11
N ILE A 321 -22.73 -29.10 6.75
CA ILE A 321 -23.31 -29.31 5.42
C ILE A 321 -24.83 -29.13 5.54
N ASN A 322 -25.44 -28.39 4.61
CA ASN A 322 -26.87 -28.15 4.50
C ASN A 322 -27.61 -29.34 3.85
N LYS A 323 -28.94 -29.26 3.78
CA LYS A 323 -29.77 -30.30 3.15
C LYS A 323 -29.53 -30.47 1.65
N ALA A 324 -29.00 -29.42 0.98
CA ALA A 324 -28.64 -29.46 -0.43
C ALA A 324 -27.24 -30.09 -0.66
N LYS A 325 -26.60 -30.66 0.37
CA LYS A 325 -25.23 -31.17 0.32
C LYS A 325 -24.17 -30.10 -0.04
N GLU A 326 -24.36 -28.89 0.43
CA GLU A 326 -23.47 -27.77 0.23
C GLU A 326 -23.02 -27.20 1.58
N PHE A 327 -21.84 -26.57 1.60
CA PHE A 327 -21.42 -25.79 2.75
C PHE A 327 -22.15 -24.44 2.72
N GLY A 328 -22.77 -24.08 3.84
CA GLY A 328 -23.43 -22.77 4.01
C GLY A 328 -22.45 -21.63 4.23
N ASN A 329 -21.20 -21.95 4.62
CA ASN A 329 -20.11 -21.01 4.79
C ASN A 329 -18.77 -21.74 4.61
N ALA A 330 -17.93 -21.22 3.72
CA ALA A 330 -16.68 -21.86 3.33
C ALA A 330 -15.44 -21.35 4.12
N ASN A 331 -15.59 -20.50 5.13
CA ASN A 331 -14.44 -19.97 5.87
C ASN A 331 -13.55 -21.08 6.44
N TYR A 332 -14.14 -22.15 7.01
CA TYR A 332 -13.39 -23.26 7.57
C TYR A 332 -12.85 -24.26 6.53
N LEU A 333 -13.30 -24.18 5.28
CA LEU A 333 -12.60 -24.84 4.17
C LEU A 333 -11.26 -24.16 3.92
N TRP A 334 -11.26 -22.81 3.79
CA TRP A 334 -10.04 -22.03 3.61
C TRP A 334 -9.04 -22.26 4.75
N ILE A 335 -9.49 -22.15 6.00
CA ILE A 335 -8.66 -22.38 7.20
C ILE A 335 -7.99 -23.76 7.15
N SER A 336 -8.76 -24.81 6.81
CA SER A 336 -8.26 -26.18 6.68
C SER A 336 -7.28 -26.34 5.53
N TYR A 337 -7.57 -25.75 4.37
CA TYR A 337 -6.69 -25.83 3.20
C TYR A 337 -5.37 -25.14 3.44
N PHE A 338 -5.37 -23.94 4.03
CA PHE A 338 -4.13 -23.22 4.33
C PHE A 338 -3.22 -23.99 5.27
N TYR A 339 -3.80 -24.67 6.25
CA TYR A 339 -3.05 -25.55 7.14
C TYR A 339 -2.51 -26.80 6.42
N ASP A 340 -3.31 -27.43 5.56
CA ASP A 340 -2.94 -28.65 4.85
C ASP A 340 -1.86 -28.45 3.79
N TYR A 341 -1.83 -27.29 3.16
CA TYR A 341 -0.78 -26.94 2.20
C TYR A 341 0.61 -26.85 2.83
N LEU A 342 0.70 -26.51 4.12
CA LEU A 342 1.98 -26.31 4.80
C LEU A 342 2.76 -27.61 4.96
N ASN A 343 4.07 -27.56 4.67
CA ASN A 343 5.01 -28.60 5.07
C ASN A 343 5.21 -28.60 6.59
N GLU A 344 6.08 -29.48 7.11
CA GLU A 344 6.27 -29.70 8.56
C GLU A 344 6.80 -28.48 9.32
N ASN A 345 7.44 -27.53 8.64
CA ASN A 345 7.97 -26.27 9.19
C ASN A 345 7.29 -25.03 8.60
N GLY A 346 6.25 -25.23 7.79
CA GLY A 346 5.61 -24.16 7.04
C GLY A 346 4.83 -23.20 7.92
N ARG A 347 4.72 -21.96 7.44
CA ARG A 347 3.98 -20.87 8.07
C ARG A 347 2.86 -20.37 7.16
N ALA A 348 1.69 -20.08 7.74
CA ALA A 348 0.60 -19.42 7.01
C ALA A 348 0.23 -18.11 7.67
N GLY A 349 -0.13 -17.12 6.85
CA GLY A 349 -0.72 -15.86 7.28
C GLY A 349 -1.83 -15.44 6.32
N PHE A 350 -3.03 -15.22 6.84
CA PHE A 350 -4.18 -14.93 5.98
C PHE A 350 -5.23 -14.05 6.66
N VAL A 351 -6.02 -13.43 5.83
CA VAL A 351 -7.16 -12.61 6.27
C VAL A 351 -8.41 -13.47 6.34
N MET A 352 -9.21 -13.29 7.39
CA MET A 352 -10.49 -13.98 7.54
C MET A 352 -11.53 -13.09 8.19
N ALA A 353 -12.81 -13.30 7.88
CA ALA A 353 -13.91 -12.63 8.55
C ALA A 353 -13.84 -12.83 10.06
N SER A 354 -14.04 -11.75 10.84
CA SER A 354 -13.97 -11.82 12.30
C SER A 354 -14.94 -12.85 12.91
N SER A 355 -16.07 -13.11 12.25
CA SER A 355 -17.03 -14.14 12.69
C SER A 355 -16.47 -15.56 12.71
N ALA A 356 -15.41 -15.84 11.94
CA ALA A 356 -14.78 -17.16 11.93
C ALA A 356 -14.06 -17.49 13.25
N THR A 357 -13.64 -16.49 14.03
CA THR A 357 -12.89 -16.69 15.26
C THR A 357 -13.72 -17.33 16.39
N ASP A 358 -15.05 -17.28 16.28
CA ASP A 358 -15.98 -17.78 17.32
C ASP A 358 -17.21 -18.49 16.73
N SER A 359 -17.14 -19.00 15.50
CA SER A 359 -18.18 -19.84 14.88
C SER A 359 -18.47 -21.07 15.73
N GLN A 360 -19.75 -21.44 15.80
CA GLN A 360 -20.22 -22.58 16.61
C GLN A 360 -20.44 -23.85 15.79
N GLY A 361 -20.79 -24.98 16.44
CA GLY A 361 -21.09 -26.24 15.79
C GLY A 361 -19.85 -26.88 15.17
N LYS A 362 -19.95 -27.40 13.96
CA LYS A 362 -18.85 -28.13 13.28
C LYS A 362 -17.61 -27.27 13.07
N ASP A 363 -17.77 -25.98 12.89
CA ASP A 363 -16.66 -25.04 12.76
C ASP A 363 -15.86 -24.93 14.08
N LYS A 364 -16.57 -24.97 15.22
CA LYS A 364 -15.93 -25.07 16.55
C LYS A 364 -15.14 -26.37 16.69
N ASP A 365 -15.70 -27.54 16.26
CA ASP A 365 -15.00 -28.82 16.32
C ASP A 365 -13.68 -28.80 15.52
N ILE A 366 -13.68 -28.13 14.35
CA ILE A 366 -12.47 -27.94 13.52
C ILE A 366 -11.47 -27.02 14.23
N ARG A 367 -11.94 -25.92 14.80
CA ARG A 367 -11.10 -24.95 15.51
C ARG A 367 -10.46 -25.54 16.76
N GLU A 368 -11.21 -26.40 17.51
CA GLU A 368 -10.68 -27.15 18.63
C GLU A 368 -9.49 -28.01 18.20
N LYS A 369 -9.66 -28.85 17.17
CA LYS A 369 -8.59 -29.70 16.65
C LYS A 369 -7.38 -28.90 16.16
N LEU A 370 -7.63 -27.78 15.50
CA LEU A 370 -6.57 -26.86 15.02
C LEU A 370 -5.78 -26.30 16.21
N VAL A 371 -6.44 -25.81 17.27
CA VAL A 371 -5.78 -25.27 18.47
C VAL A 371 -4.98 -26.35 19.16
N GLN A 372 -5.52 -27.61 19.23
CA GLN A 372 -4.84 -28.73 19.85
C GLN A 372 -3.55 -29.15 19.15
N THR A 373 -3.35 -28.81 17.87
CA THR A 373 -2.06 -29.02 17.18
C THR A 373 -0.91 -28.24 17.81
N GLY A 374 -1.19 -27.10 18.46
CA GLY A 374 -0.18 -26.17 18.95
C GLY A 374 0.41 -25.27 17.85
N HIS A 375 -0.15 -25.28 16.65
CA HIS A 375 0.39 -24.55 15.50
C HIS A 375 -0.29 -23.19 15.22
N VAL A 376 -1.35 -22.85 15.96
CA VAL A 376 -1.87 -21.47 15.96
C VAL A 376 -0.85 -20.58 16.67
N ASP A 377 -0.35 -19.56 15.99
CA ASP A 377 0.77 -18.74 16.49
C ASP A 377 0.32 -17.36 16.95
N VAL A 378 -0.22 -16.56 16.03
CA VAL A 378 -0.65 -15.18 16.29
C VAL A 378 -2.07 -14.98 15.74
N MET A 379 -2.87 -14.19 16.46
CA MET A 379 -4.21 -13.77 16.05
C MET A 379 -4.33 -12.25 16.22
N ILE A 380 -4.66 -11.53 15.16
CA ILE A 380 -4.75 -10.07 15.19
C ILE A 380 -6.15 -9.60 14.76
N SER A 381 -6.88 -8.93 15.67
CA SER A 381 -8.13 -8.24 15.30
C SER A 381 -7.84 -6.94 14.58
N VAL A 382 -8.50 -6.74 13.44
CA VAL A 382 -8.41 -5.54 12.61
C VAL A 382 -9.74 -4.80 12.63
N GLY A 383 -9.70 -3.49 12.74
CA GLY A 383 -10.88 -2.64 12.78
C GLY A 383 -11.61 -2.53 11.44
N ASN A 384 -12.65 -1.70 11.43
CA ASN A 384 -13.38 -1.37 10.22
C ASN A 384 -12.53 -0.51 9.26
N ASN A 385 -12.96 -0.40 8.01
CA ASN A 385 -12.40 0.50 7.00
C ASN A 385 -10.94 0.20 6.60
N PHE A 386 -10.48 -1.03 6.78
CA PHE A 386 -9.20 -1.47 6.23
C PHE A 386 -9.31 -1.95 4.78
N PHE A 387 -10.50 -2.19 4.25
CA PHE A 387 -10.73 -2.54 2.84
C PHE A 387 -11.20 -1.32 2.04
N TYR A 388 -10.81 -1.24 0.78
CA TYR A 388 -11.14 -0.09 -0.09
C TYR A 388 -12.64 0.14 -0.27
N THR A 389 -13.47 -0.90 -0.13
CA THR A 389 -14.87 -0.90 -0.57
C THR A 389 -15.86 -1.44 0.43
N LYS A 390 -15.39 -2.02 1.52
CA LYS A 390 -16.25 -2.62 2.55
C LYS A 390 -15.76 -2.23 3.93
N SER A 391 -16.68 -1.72 4.75
CA SER A 391 -16.41 -1.47 6.16
C SER A 391 -16.71 -2.74 6.97
N LEU A 392 -15.85 -3.75 6.85
CA LEU A 392 -15.95 -5.01 7.58
C LEU A 392 -14.72 -5.22 8.46
N PRO A 393 -14.90 -5.58 9.75
CA PRO A 393 -13.78 -6.00 10.57
C PRO A 393 -13.31 -7.38 10.12
N CYS A 394 -12.00 -7.60 10.19
CA CYS A 394 -11.41 -8.88 9.89
C CYS A 394 -10.42 -9.30 10.99
N THR A 395 -9.93 -10.51 10.88
CA THR A 395 -8.88 -11.04 11.75
C THR A 395 -7.78 -11.64 10.90
N LEU A 396 -6.53 -11.34 11.22
CA LEU A 396 -5.38 -12.00 10.63
C LEU A 396 -5.05 -13.24 11.47
N TRP A 397 -4.94 -14.36 10.79
CA TRP A 397 -4.62 -15.67 11.38
C TRP A 397 -3.22 -16.06 10.96
N PHE A 398 -2.43 -16.55 11.90
CA PHE A 398 -1.08 -17.05 11.64
C PHE A 398 -0.90 -18.45 12.18
N PHE A 399 -0.41 -19.36 11.32
CA PHE A 399 0.00 -20.71 11.68
C PHE A 399 1.51 -20.85 11.55
N ASP A 400 2.11 -21.63 12.45
CA ASP A 400 3.53 -22.01 12.37
C ASP A 400 3.66 -23.49 12.79
N LYS A 401 3.88 -24.38 11.82
CA LYS A 401 4.13 -25.81 12.09
C LYS A 401 5.53 -26.04 12.66
N GLY A 402 6.49 -25.13 12.36
CA GLY A 402 7.84 -25.15 12.92
C GLY A 402 8.00 -24.48 14.27
N LYS A 403 6.90 -24.14 14.94
CA LYS A 403 6.87 -23.40 16.20
C LYS A 403 7.74 -24.04 17.28
N ALA A 404 8.55 -23.23 17.96
CA ALA A 404 9.40 -23.67 19.04
C ALA A 404 8.60 -24.38 20.14
N LYS A 405 9.12 -25.47 20.70
CA LYS A 405 8.43 -26.28 21.71
C LYS A 405 7.94 -25.48 22.91
N SER A 406 8.69 -24.46 23.33
CA SER A 406 8.33 -23.53 24.41
C SER A 406 7.11 -22.67 24.12
N LEU A 407 6.77 -22.51 22.83
CA LEU A 407 5.65 -21.71 22.35
C LEU A 407 4.45 -22.53 21.88
N GLN A 408 4.57 -23.84 21.72
CA GLN A 408 3.49 -24.70 21.23
C GLN A 408 2.22 -24.69 22.10
N ASP A 409 2.37 -24.39 23.40
CA ASP A 409 1.23 -24.22 24.31
C ASP A 409 0.73 -22.77 24.38
N LYS A 410 1.26 -21.86 23.58
CA LYS A 410 0.98 -20.43 23.65
C LYS A 410 0.45 -19.90 22.34
N VAL A 411 -0.46 -18.93 22.39
CA VAL A 411 -0.94 -18.15 21.26
C VAL A 411 -0.86 -16.67 21.64
N LEU A 412 -0.32 -15.85 20.76
CA LEU A 412 -0.31 -14.40 20.91
C LEU A 412 -1.59 -13.82 20.33
N PHE A 413 -2.36 -13.11 21.15
CA PHE A 413 -3.51 -12.33 20.71
C PHE A 413 -3.18 -10.86 20.70
N ILE A 414 -3.50 -10.15 19.60
CA ILE A 414 -3.31 -8.73 19.45
C ILE A 414 -4.62 -8.08 18.99
N ASP A 415 -5.02 -7.01 19.65
CA ASP A 415 -6.17 -6.20 19.26
C ASP A 415 -5.70 -4.88 18.65
N ALA A 416 -5.63 -4.83 17.33
CA ALA A 416 -5.20 -3.67 16.57
C ALA A 416 -6.37 -2.78 16.08
N ARG A 417 -7.60 -3.00 16.59
CA ARG A 417 -8.80 -2.28 16.12
C ARG A 417 -8.75 -0.78 16.37
N ASN A 418 -7.93 -0.33 17.32
CA ASN A 418 -7.78 1.07 17.70
C ASN A 418 -6.37 1.62 17.42
N TYR A 419 -5.52 0.86 16.73
CA TYR A 419 -4.16 1.26 16.39
C TYR A 419 -3.96 1.28 14.89
N TYR A 420 -4.15 2.44 14.28
CA TYR A 420 -4.07 2.66 12.83
C TYR A 420 -4.00 4.16 12.52
N THR A 421 -3.71 4.47 11.26
CA THR A 421 -3.77 5.82 10.70
C THR A 421 -5.01 5.96 9.81
N VAL A 422 -5.76 7.05 9.97
CA VAL A 422 -6.90 7.38 9.12
C VAL A 422 -6.39 8.06 7.85
N VAL A 423 -6.57 7.42 6.70
CA VAL A 423 -6.19 7.98 5.39
C VAL A 423 -7.30 8.90 4.88
N ASP A 424 -8.54 8.40 4.93
CA ASP A 424 -9.75 9.16 4.56
C ASP A 424 -10.97 8.63 5.35
N ARG A 425 -12.16 9.16 5.08
CA ARG A 425 -13.39 8.77 5.79
C ARG A 425 -13.74 7.28 5.67
N THR A 426 -13.20 6.60 4.68
CA THR A 426 -13.54 5.23 4.30
C THR A 426 -12.37 4.27 4.38
N LEU A 427 -11.16 4.77 4.62
CA LEU A 427 -9.95 3.97 4.63
C LEU A 427 -9.04 4.27 5.81
N ASN A 428 -8.73 3.21 6.54
CA ASN A 428 -7.70 3.13 7.56
C ASN A 428 -6.55 2.26 7.06
N GLU A 429 -5.34 2.56 7.49
CA GLU A 429 -4.17 1.74 7.20
C GLU A 429 -3.17 1.77 8.37
N TRP A 430 -2.21 0.86 8.37
CA TRP A 430 -1.05 0.97 9.22
C TRP A 430 0.07 1.69 8.48
N SER A 431 0.67 2.70 9.13
CA SER A 431 1.91 3.30 8.68
C SER A 431 3.07 2.30 8.77
N GLU A 432 4.20 2.57 8.12
CA GLU A 432 5.39 1.71 8.21
C GLU A 432 5.87 1.53 9.66
N TRP A 433 5.82 2.59 10.48
CA TRP A 433 6.20 2.53 11.88
C TRP A 433 5.18 1.73 12.71
N GLN A 434 3.89 1.85 12.44
CA GLN A 434 2.86 1.05 13.09
C GLN A 434 2.99 -0.44 12.75
N LEU A 435 3.30 -0.77 11.49
CA LEU A 435 3.61 -2.15 11.08
C LEU A 435 4.81 -2.71 11.86
N ARG A 436 5.88 -1.92 12.00
CA ARG A 436 7.08 -2.31 12.76
C ARG A 436 6.79 -2.47 14.24
N ASN A 437 5.99 -1.60 14.85
CA ASN A 437 5.58 -1.71 16.25
C ASN A 437 4.75 -2.97 16.51
N MET A 438 3.84 -3.30 15.60
CA MET A 438 3.08 -4.55 15.68
C MET A 438 4.00 -5.76 15.55
N ASN A 439 4.97 -5.71 14.65
CA ASN A 439 5.96 -6.77 14.48
C ASN A 439 6.85 -6.92 15.71
N ALA A 440 7.21 -5.82 16.37
CA ALA A 440 7.97 -5.84 17.62
C ALA A 440 7.27 -6.64 18.73
N ILE A 441 5.95 -6.58 18.84
CA ILE A 441 5.18 -7.43 19.77
C ILE A 441 5.40 -8.90 19.48
N VAL A 442 5.40 -9.28 18.19
CA VAL A 442 5.61 -10.65 17.74
C VAL A 442 7.04 -11.11 18.00
N TRP A 443 8.03 -10.27 17.74
CA TRP A 443 9.44 -10.57 18.04
C TRP A 443 9.67 -10.82 19.53
N LEU A 444 9.12 -9.96 20.38
CA LEU A 444 9.22 -10.11 21.82
C LEU A 444 8.54 -11.41 22.32
N TYR A 445 7.37 -11.76 21.74
CA TYR A 445 6.70 -13.03 21.99
C TYR A 445 7.56 -14.23 21.59
N ARG A 446 8.26 -14.17 20.45
CA ARG A 446 9.14 -15.22 19.95
C ARG A 446 10.51 -15.24 20.65
N GLY A 447 10.86 -14.19 21.42
CA GLY A 447 12.16 -14.05 22.09
C GLY A 447 13.26 -13.52 21.16
N GLU A 448 12.90 -12.86 20.10
CA GLU A 448 13.78 -12.27 19.08
C GLU A 448 14.24 -10.87 19.49
N GLN A 449 15.00 -10.78 20.59
CA GLN A 449 15.46 -9.52 21.20
C GLN A 449 16.31 -8.66 20.26
N GLU A 450 17.13 -9.27 19.42
CA GLU A 450 17.99 -8.55 18.48
C GLU A 450 17.18 -7.73 17.48
N ALA A 451 16.09 -8.30 16.94
CA ALA A 451 15.20 -7.60 16.02
C ALA A 451 14.55 -6.38 16.66
N TYR A 452 14.16 -6.48 17.93
CA TYR A 452 13.63 -5.34 18.71
C TYR A 452 14.69 -4.24 18.87
N GLN A 453 15.94 -4.59 19.22
CA GLN A 453 17.04 -3.62 19.37
C GLN A 453 17.39 -2.93 18.05
N ILE A 454 17.30 -3.64 16.93
CA ILE A 454 17.47 -3.05 15.60
C ILE A 454 16.40 -1.98 15.37
N LEU A 455 15.13 -2.26 15.70
CA LEU A 455 14.05 -1.28 15.56
C LEU A 455 14.28 -0.02 16.42
N LEU A 456 14.76 -0.17 17.67
CA LEU A 456 15.11 0.99 18.48
C LEU A 456 16.24 1.82 17.85
N SER A 457 17.22 1.17 17.24
CA SER A 457 18.31 1.84 16.52
C SER A 457 17.81 2.57 15.26
N GLU A 458 16.86 2.00 14.56
CA GLU A 458 16.21 2.62 13.39
C GLU A 458 15.41 3.87 13.81
N TYR A 459 14.67 3.82 14.92
CA TYR A 459 14.03 5.00 15.50
C TYR A 459 15.03 6.09 15.83
N HIS A 460 16.14 5.72 16.47
CA HIS A 460 17.20 6.67 16.80
C HIS A 460 17.78 7.35 15.54
N SER A 461 18.03 6.56 14.48
CA SER A 461 18.54 7.09 13.21
C SER A 461 17.53 8.02 12.54
N ALA A 462 16.27 7.60 12.43
CA ALA A 462 15.20 8.40 11.82
C ALA A 462 14.97 9.73 12.57
N ILE A 463 15.01 9.71 13.91
CA ILE A 463 14.90 10.93 14.72
C ILE A 463 16.11 11.84 14.48
N THR A 464 17.32 11.29 14.40
CA THR A 464 18.55 12.07 14.19
C THR A 464 18.56 12.73 12.81
N GLU A 465 18.17 11.99 11.76
CA GLU A 465 18.04 12.48 10.40
C GLU A 465 16.96 13.56 10.32
N GLY A 466 15.78 13.31 10.88
CA GLY A 466 14.68 14.28 10.91
C GLY A 466 15.08 15.58 11.64
N LEU A 467 15.81 15.50 12.74
CA LEU A 467 16.33 16.69 13.44
C LEU A 467 17.35 17.46 12.59
N TYR A 468 18.14 16.77 11.77
CA TYR A 468 19.07 17.43 10.85
C TYR A 468 18.32 18.23 9.79
N ASP A 469 17.26 17.66 9.22
CA ASP A 469 16.41 18.34 8.21
C ASP A 469 15.65 19.52 8.84
N ILE A 470 15.04 19.32 10.00
CA ILE A 470 14.33 20.36 10.73
C ILE A 470 15.23 21.58 11.05
N ARG A 471 16.51 21.38 11.38
CA ARG A 471 17.44 22.48 11.63
C ARG A 471 17.69 23.36 10.41
N ARG A 472 17.26 22.98 9.26
CA ARG A 472 17.40 23.69 7.98
C ARG A 472 16.07 24.18 7.42
N ILE A 473 14.99 24.12 8.19
CA ILE A 473 13.62 24.41 7.76
C ILE A 473 13.45 25.83 7.21
N GLU A 474 14.35 26.78 7.59
CA GLU A 474 14.35 28.14 7.06
C GLU A 474 14.55 28.20 5.55
N HIS A 475 15.08 27.15 4.91
CA HIS A 475 15.27 27.14 3.45
C HIS A 475 13.97 27.32 2.67
N TYR A 476 12.81 26.89 3.21
CA TYR A 476 11.49 27.10 2.62
C TYR A 476 11.12 28.59 2.51
N PHE A 477 11.72 29.43 3.36
CA PHE A 477 11.40 30.85 3.49
C PHE A 477 12.44 31.77 2.88
N LEU A 478 13.55 31.23 2.39
CA LEU A 478 14.58 32.01 1.68
C LEU A 478 13.97 32.70 0.47
N GLN A 479 14.32 33.97 0.27
CA GLN A 479 13.78 34.82 -0.79
C GLN A 479 12.27 35.09 -0.75
N LYS A 480 11.59 34.72 0.34
CA LYS A 480 10.15 34.93 0.54
C LYS A 480 9.85 35.80 1.76
N LEU A 481 10.69 35.70 2.82
CA LEU A 481 10.60 36.49 4.04
C LEU A 481 11.80 37.43 4.18
N SER A 482 11.66 38.45 5.04
CA SER A 482 12.81 39.26 5.44
C SER A 482 13.84 38.43 6.20
N GLY A 483 15.11 38.86 6.20
CA GLY A 483 16.16 38.16 6.92
C GLY A 483 15.88 38.02 8.41
N GLU A 484 15.17 38.96 9.03
CA GLU A 484 14.79 38.91 10.44
C GLU A 484 13.78 37.79 10.75
N HIS A 485 12.73 37.67 9.94
CA HIS A 485 11.72 36.62 10.12
C HIS A 485 12.29 35.24 9.79
N THR A 486 13.12 35.14 8.74
CA THR A 486 13.83 33.88 8.42
C THR A 486 14.78 33.49 9.55
N GLU A 487 15.47 34.43 10.17
CA GLU A 487 16.37 34.23 11.32
C GLU A 487 15.59 33.75 12.55
N THR A 488 14.40 34.27 12.78
CA THR A 488 13.52 33.82 13.87
C THR A 488 13.16 32.35 13.73
N ILE A 489 12.75 31.93 12.53
CA ILE A 489 12.44 30.52 12.23
C ILE A 489 13.70 29.65 12.39
N ARG A 490 14.84 30.10 11.86
CA ARG A 490 16.12 29.37 11.96
C ARG A 490 16.53 29.15 13.42
N LYS A 491 16.46 30.18 14.26
CA LYS A 491 16.81 30.07 15.68
C LYS A 491 15.88 29.11 16.42
N ALA A 492 14.58 29.17 16.14
CA ALA A 492 13.62 28.24 16.73
C ALA A 492 13.93 26.79 16.30
N ALA A 493 14.24 26.55 15.04
CA ALA A 493 14.61 25.22 14.54
C ALA A 493 15.92 24.69 15.13
N GLN A 494 16.93 25.54 15.26
CA GLN A 494 18.22 25.20 15.87
C GLN A 494 18.14 24.95 17.38
N ALA A 495 17.13 25.49 18.04
CA ALA A 495 16.89 25.29 19.46
C ALA A 495 16.29 23.90 19.79
N VAL A 496 15.78 23.18 18.77
CA VAL A 496 15.21 21.84 18.98
C VAL A 496 16.31 20.85 19.36
N LYS A 497 16.32 20.42 20.60
CA LYS A 497 17.26 19.44 21.18
C LYS A 497 16.70 18.85 22.46
N ALA A 498 17.10 17.63 22.79
CA ALA A 498 16.84 17.06 24.10
C ALA A 498 18.11 17.13 24.96
N GLU A 499 17.98 17.56 26.22
CA GLU A 499 19.07 17.72 27.17
C GLU A 499 19.09 16.63 28.25
N THR A 500 18.12 15.70 28.22
CA THR A 500 18.03 14.58 29.16
C THR A 500 18.61 13.31 28.55
N GLU A 501 19.09 12.39 29.42
CA GLU A 501 19.61 11.08 28.99
C GLU A 501 18.52 9.99 28.99
N THR A 502 17.45 10.18 29.75
CA THR A 502 16.35 9.21 29.84
C THR A 502 15.58 9.16 28.51
N PRO A 503 15.49 7.99 27.84
CA PRO A 503 14.88 7.90 26.50
C PRO A 503 13.47 8.50 26.44
N MET A 504 12.62 8.19 27.41
CA MET A 504 11.25 8.67 27.45
C MET A 504 11.13 10.20 27.63
N GLU A 505 11.94 10.77 28.52
CA GLU A 505 11.99 12.23 28.71
C GLU A 505 12.53 12.93 27.46
N LYS A 506 13.52 12.31 26.79
CA LYS A 506 14.06 12.81 25.54
C LYS A 506 12.98 12.91 24.46
N LEU A 507 12.18 11.86 24.28
CA LEU A 507 11.09 11.86 23.33
C LEU A 507 10.04 12.92 23.65
N ASN A 508 9.67 13.06 24.92
CA ASN A 508 8.71 14.08 25.37
C ASN A 508 9.21 15.52 25.15
N GLN A 509 10.48 15.79 25.44
CA GLN A 509 11.07 17.12 25.19
C GLN A 509 11.12 17.46 23.71
N LEU A 510 11.51 16.52 22.85
CA LEU A 510 11.54 16.72 21.42
C LEU A 510 10.14 16.97 20.84
N GLU A 511 9.13 16.20 21.27
CA GLU A 511 7.73 16.38 20.87
C GLU A 511 7.22 17.79 21.22
N GLN A 512 7.45 18.25 22.45
CA GLN A 512 7.05 19.58 22.90
C GLN A 512 7.74 20.69 22.10
N GLN A 513 9.04 20.56 21.84
CA GLN A 513 9.82 21.58 21.11
C GLN A 513 9.44 21.63 19.63
N LEU A 514 9.17 20.49 19.00
CA LEU A 514 8.72 20.44 17.61
C LEU A 514 7.31 21.03 17.43
N THR A 515 6.42 20.77 18.38
CA THR A 515 5.09 21.39 18.42
C THR A 515 5.22 22.92 18.56
N GLY A 516 6.12 23.40 19.43
CA GLY A 516 6.44 24.81 19.57
C GLY A 516 7.04 25.43 18.31
N LEU A 517 7.93 24.72 17.61
CA LEU A 517 8.48 25.14 16.33
C LEU A 517 7.39 25.31 15.26
N LYS A 518 6.48 24.36 15.17
CA LYS A 518 5.34 24.42 14.22
C LYS A 518 4.48 25.67 14.45
N SER A 519 4.17 25.99 15.71
CA SER A 519 3.47 27.21 16.09
C SER A 519 4.26 28.46 15.71
N THR A 520 5.57 28.49 16.03
CA THR A 520 6.45 29.62 15.72
C THR A 520 6.52 29.89 14.21
N VAL A 521 6.66 28.86 13.38
CA VAL A 521 6.67 28.99 11.92
C VAL A 521 5.34 29.59 11.42
N SER A 522 4.22 29.03 11.88
CA SER A 522 2.89 29.46 11.46
C SER A 522 2.60 30.90 11.86
N GLU A 523 2.83 31.25 13.13
CA GLU A 523 2.60 32.58 13.69
C GLU A 523 3.46 33.64 13.03
N THR A 524 4.75 33.35 12.82
CA THR A 524 5.68 34.27 12.15
C THR A 524 5.18 34.61 10.75
N VAL A 525 4.82 33.62 9.96
CA VAL A 525 4.37 33.83 8.58
C VAL A 525 2.99 34.50 8.55
N GLN A 526 2.05 34.09 9.40
CA GLN A 526 0.72 34.71 9.44
C GLN A 526 0.80 36.19 9.87
N SER A 527 1.68 36.55 10.79
CA SER A 527 1.91 37.96 11.18
C SER A 527 2.41 38.78 9.98
N VAL A 528 3.31 38.25 9.17
CA VAL A 528 3.82 38.89 7.95
C VAL A 528 2.71 39.05 6.91
N ILE A 529 1.93 38.01 6.67
CA ILE A 529 0.77 38.05 5.75
C ILE A 529 -0.25 39.09 6.19
N ALA A 530 -0.58 39.14 7.49
CA ALA A 530 -1.49 40.13 8.06
C ALA A 530 -0.96 41.55 7.86
N TYR A 531 0.32 41.77 8.15
CA TYR A 531 0.97 43.08 7.95
C TYR A 531 0.91 43.51 6.49
N TYR A 532 1.29 42.64 5.54
CA TYR A 532 1.22 42.99 4.10
C TYR A 532 -0.23 43.24 3.65
N THR A 533 -1.20 42.54 4.21
CA THR A 533 -2.62 42.73 3.87
C THR A 533 -3.19 44.04 4.36
N SER A 534 -2.72 44.55 5.50
CA SER A 534 -3.15 45.84 6.06
C SER A 534 -2.63 47.06 5.29
N MET A 535 -1.66 46.88 4.37
CA MET A 535 -1.06 47.97 3.61
C MET A 535 -1.95 48.48 2.48
N SER A 536 -1.88 49.75 2.21
CA SER A 536 -2.40 50.33 0.94
C SER A 536 -1.56 49.82 -0.25
N LYS A 537 -2.15 49.81 -1.44
CA LYS A 537 -1.45 49.41 -2.66
C LYS A 537 -0.16 50.22 -2.93
N SER A 538 -0.16 51.52 -2.58
CA SER A 538 1.01 52.37 -2.72
C SER A 538 2.12 51.96 -1.72
N ASN A 539 1.77 51.70 -0.45
CA ASN A 539 2.73 51.32 0.56
C ASN A 539 3.34 49.94 0.27
N TYR A 540 2.53 49.01 -0.25
CA TYR A 540 3.03 47.72 -0.67
C TYR A 540 4.06 47.79 -1.83
N LYS A 541 3.84 48.70 -2.80
CA LYS A 541 4.83 48.96 -3.87
C LYS A 541 6.16 49.51 -3.32
N VAL A 542 6.09 50.40 -2.34
CA VAL A 542 7.30 50.89 -1.63
C VAL A 542 8.02 49.77 -0.93
N LEU A 543 7.28 48.91 -0.25
CA LEU A 543 7.83 47.73 0.41
C LEU A 543 8.54 46.78 -0.58
N GLN A 544 7.96 46.54 -1.76
CA GLN A 544 8.57 45.73 -2.82
C GLN A 544 9.92 46.30 -3.30
N GLN A 545 10.01 47.62 -3.42
CA GLN A 545 11.26 48.29 -3.78
C GLN A 545 12.32 48.21 -2.68
N GLN A 546 11.90 48.39 -1.41
CA GLN A 546 12.77 48.23 -0.23
C GLN A 546 13.32 46.82 -0.11
N PHE A 547 12.48 45.82 -0.34
CA PHE A 547 12.91 44.41 -0.34
C PHE A 547 13.97 44.15 -1.40
N LYS A 548 13.77 44.65 -2.63
CA LYS A 548 14.75 44.49 -3.69
C LYS A 548 16.10 45.13 -3.33
N GLN A 549 16.07 46.29 -2.70
CA GLN A 549 17.29 47.01 -2.29
C GLN A 549 18.00 46.38 -1.10
N LYS A 550 17.21 45.93 -0.09
CA LYS A 550 17.74 45.43 1.20
C LYS A 550 18.09 43.95 1.16
N HIS A 551 17.31 43.14 0.43
CA HIS A 551 17.39 41.68 0.48
C HIS A 551 17.78 41.06 -0.87
N GLY A 552 17.94 41.82 -1.94
CA GLY A 552 18.40 41.35 -3.25
C GLY A 552 17.34 40.60 -4.09
N PHE A 553 16.10 40.49 -3.59
CA PHE A 553 14.97 39.87 -4.31
C PHE A 553 13.73 40.78 -4.25
N ALA A 554 12.88 40.69 -5.28
CA ALA A 554 11.65 41.46 -5.35
C ALA A 554 10.48 40.59 -4.84
N LEU A 555 9.65 41.17 -3.94
CA LEU A 555 8.36 40.57 -3.60
C LEU A 555 7.41 40.64 -4.79
N GLU A 556 6.72 39.57 -5.06
CA GLU A 556 5.65 39.52 -6.07
C GLU A 556 4.40 40.30 -5.61
N GLY A 557 3.35 40.27 -6.43
CA GLY A 557 2.04 40.81 -6.04
C GLY A 557 1.47 40.09 -4.78
N LEU A 558 0.74 40.82 -3.97
CA LEU A 558 0.25 40.35 -2.68
C LEU A 558 -0.48 38.97 -2.73
N PRO A 559 -1.33 38.65 -3.75
CA PRO A 559 -1.95 37.32 -3.83
C PRO A 559 -0.91 36.20 -4.08
N ALA A 560 0.07 36.44 -4.90
CA ALA A 560 1.14 35.47 -5.20
C ALA A 560 2.04 35.25 -3.98
N VAL A 561 2.45 36.32 -3.29
CA VAL A 561 3.23 36.23 -2.04
C VAL A 561 2.49 35.45 -0.97
N LYS A 562 1.19 35.69 -0.77
CA LYS A 562 0.37 34.92 0.16
C LYS A 562 0.36 33.42 -0.18
N LYS A 563 0.14 33.11 -1.45
CA LYS A 563 0.15 31.70 -1.91
C LYS A 563 1.50 31.03 -1.67
N GLN A 564 2.60 31.72 -2.00
CA GLN A 564 3.96 31.22 -1.80
C GLN A 564 4.32 31.03 -0.31
N LEU A 565 3.91 31.94 0.56
CA LEU A 565 4.17 31.85 1.99
C LEU A 565 3.34 30.75 2.65
N ASN A 566 2.07 30.60 2.30
CA ASN A 566 1.25 29.51 2.80
C ASN A 566 1.79 28.15 2.34
N ALA A 567 2.17 28.02 1.07
CA ALA A 567 2.80 26.79 0.58
C ALA A 567 4.13 26.46 1.28
N ALA A 568 4.91 27.51 1.64
CA ALA A 568 6.14 27.34 2.41
C ALA A 568 5.86 26.86 3.86
N VAL A 569 4.80 27.38 4.49
CA VAL A 569 4.36 26.91 5.81
C VAL A 569 3.91 25.45 5.73
N GLU A 570 3.06 25.12 4.76
CA GLU A 570 2.61 23.74 4.55
C GLU A 570 3.78 22.76 4.37
N ALA A 571 4.77 23.11 3.55
CA ALA A 571 5.95 22.30 3.34
C ALA A 571 6.81 22.17 4.61
N ALA A 572 7.04 23.28 5.31
CA ALA A 572 7.82 23.28 6.54
C ALA A 572 7.13 22.52 7.69
N THR A 573 5.82 22.70 7.85
CA THR A 573 5.06 21.99 8.88
C THR A 573 4.89 20.51 8.56
N ALA A 574 4.86 20.12 7.29
CA ALA A 574 4.82 18.72 6.88
C ALA A 574 6.09 17.96 7.31
N GLU A 575 7.29 18.56 7.19
CA GLU A 575 8.52 17.95 7.71
C GLU A 575 8.49 17.79 9.24
N VAL A 576 7.96 18.79 9.94
CA VAL A 576 7.79 18.70 11.40
C VAL A 576 6.81 17.59 11.76
N ASP A 577 5.69 17.47 11.06
CA ASP A 577 4.68 16.43 11.30
C ASP A 577 5.20 15.03 10.98
N GLU A 578 6.05 14.89 9.97
CA GLU A 578 6.72 13.61 9.67
C GLU A 578 7.61 13.16 10.84
N LEU A 579 8.42 14.06 11.39
CA LEU A 579 9.25 13.75 12.57
C LEU A 579 8.41 13.51 13.84
N LEU A 580 7.34 14.28 14.04
CA LEU A 580 6.42 14.07 15.17
C LEU A 580 5.77 12.68 15.09
N THR A 581 5.44 12.21 13.88
CA THR A 581 4.90 10.85 13.68
C THR A 581 5.91 9.78 14.12
N VAL A 582 7.18 9.93 13.73
CA VAL A 582 8.25 9.01 14.16
C VAL A 582 8.40 9.01 15.69
N LEU A 583 8.41 10.20 16.30
CA LEU A 583 8.52 10.33 17.77
C LEU A 583 7.32 9.71 18.49
N HIS A 584 6.10 9.93 17.97
CA HIS A 584 4.87 9.37 18.54
C HIS A 584 4.91 7.85 18.56
N GLU A 585 5.29 7.22 17.44
CA GLU A 585 5.36 5.78 17.33
C GLU A 585 6.52 5.17 18.15
N ALA A 586 7.67 5.84 18.21
CA ALA A 586 8.76 5.44 19.08
C ALA A 586 8.35 5.50 20.57
N LYS A 587 7.66 6.56 20.96
CA LYS A 587 7.15 6.75 22.32
C LYS A 587 6.11 5.67 22.67
N TRP A 588 5.16 5.40 21.75
CA TRP A 588 4.17 4.34 21.91
C TRP A 588 4.83 2.98 22.20
N LEU A 589 5.85 2.63 21.44
CA LEU A 589 6.58 1.37 21.62
C LEU A 589 7.33 1.32 22.96
N TYR A 590 8.07 2.39 23.26
CA TYR A 590 8.88 2.47 24.46
C TYR A 590 8.05 2.48 25.76
N GLU A 591 6.89 3.17 25.78
CA GLU A 591 5.95 3.16 26.91
C GLU A 591 5.44 1.76 27.24
N LYS A 592 5.30 0.89 26.23
CA LYS A 592 4.73 -0.44 26.40
C LYS A 592 5.75 -1.53 26.70
N PHE A 593 6.93 -1.45 26.08
CA PHE A 593 7.91 -2.54 26.12
C PHE A 593 9.33 -2.09 26.53
N GLY A 594 9.52 -0.80 26.79
CA GLY A 594 10.81 -0.26 27.26
C GLY A 594 11.99 -0.69 26.39
N GLU A 595 13.00 -1.28 27.02
CA GLU A 595 14.20 -1.80 26.35
C GLU A 595 13.98 -3.17 25.69
N GLY A 596 12.74 -3.67 25.60
CA GLY A 596 12.40 -4.90 24.88
C GLY A 596 12.00 -6.07 25.77
N GLU A 597 11.30 -5.84 26.85
CA GLU A 597 10.70 -6.91 27.65
C GLU A 597 9.23 -7.11 27.26
N TYR A 598 8.87 -8.34 26.88
CA TYR A 598 7.47 -8.65 26.62
C TYR A 598 6.66 -8.57 27.92
N GLN A 599 5.53 -7.92 27.82
CA GLN A 599 4.49 -7.96 28.86
C GLN A 599 3.09 -7.92 28.20
N ASP A 600 2.12 -8.51 28.87
CA ASP A 600 0.73 -8.39 28.48
C ASP A 600 0.25 -6.96 28.67
N ILE A 601 -0.29 -6.35 27.62
CA ILE A 601 -0.80 -4.98 27.64
C ILE A 601 -2.33 -5.04 27.53
N PRO A 602 -3.07 -4.65 28.59
CA PRO A 602 -4.54 -4.62 28.54
C PRO A 602 -5.06 -3.79 27.36
N GLY A 603 -5.98 -4.40 26.60
CA GLY A 603 -6.56 -3.78 25.41
C GLY A 603 -5.69 -3.81 24.15
N LEU A 604 -4.45 -4.36 24.21
CA LEU A 604 -3.55 -4.45 23.07
C LEU A 604 -3.09 -5.89 22.79
N CYS A 605 -2.39 -6.52 23.70
CA CYS A 605 -1.83 -7.85 23.47
C CYS A 605 -1.78 -8.73 24.71
N LYS A 606 -1.89 -10.04 24.50
CA LYS A 606 -1.75 -11.05 25.55
C LYS A 606 -1.27 -12.38 24.99
N ILE A 607 -0.31 -13.00 25.69
CA ILE A 607 0.06 -14.41 25.49
C ILE A 607 -0.90 -15.29 26.30
N THR A 608 -1.53 -16.25 25.64
CA THR A 608 -2.55 -17.11 26.24
C THR A 608 -2.18 -18.58 26.05
N SER A 609 -2.37 -19.41 27.06
CA SER A 609 -2.17 -20.85 26.97
C SER A 609 -3.33 -21.53 26.23
N ARG A 610 -3.07 -22.70 25.63
CA ARG A 610 -4.15 -23.53 25.03
C ARG A 610 -5.24 -23.87 26.04
N ARG A 611 -4.92 -24.03 27.31
CA ARG A 611 -5.90 -24.29 28.39
C ARG A 611 -6.85 -23.09 28.57
N GLU A 612 -6.34 -21.86 28.58
CA GLU A 612 -7.20 -20.68 28.65
C GLU A 612 -8.11 -20.58 27.41
N ILE A 613 -7.61 -21.01 26.24
CA ILE A 613 -8.41 -21.02 24.99
C ILE A 613 -9.51 -22.07 25.10
N GLU A 614 -9.22 -23.26 25.65
CA GLU A 614 -10.19 -24.31 25.95
C GLU A 614 -11.26 -23.83 26.92
N ASP A 615 -10.87 -23.18 28.04
CA ASP A 615 -11.78 -22.62 29.04
C ASP A 615 -12.76 -21.61 28.46
N LYS A 616 -12.34 -20.90 27.38
CA LYS A 616 -13.19 -19.98 26.59
C LYS A 616 -13.83 -20.62 25.35
N GLY A 617 -14.01 -21.96 25.36
CA GLY A 617 -14.70 -22.69 24.31
C GLY A 617 -14.02 -22.64 22.95
N TYR A 618 -12.68 -22.56 22.94
CA TYR A 618 -11.84 -22.46 21.74
C TYR A 618 -12.10 -21.22 20.87
N SER A 619 -12.61 -20.13 21.47
CA SER A 619 -12.66 -18.85 20.78
C SER A 619 -11.24 -18.37 20.44
N LEU A 620 -11.05 -17.84 19.23
CA LEU A 620 -9.79 -17.23 18.79
C LEU A 620 -9.96 -15.71 18.57
N THR A 621 -10.97 -15.10 19.21
CA THR A 621 -11.23 -13.66 19.14
C THR A 621 -10.27 -12.92 20.07
N PRO A 622 -9.32 -12.11 19.56
CA PRO A 622 -8.32 -11.42 20.38
C PRO A 622 -8.92 -10.59 21.52
N GLY A 623 -10.00 -9.84 21.26
CA GLY A 623 -10.67 -9.03 22.29
C GLY A 623 -11.19 -9.80 23.49
N ALA A 624 -11.39 -11.14 23.38
CA ALA A 624 -11.78 -11.98 24.50
C ALA A 624 -10.63 -12.23 25.51
N TYR A 625 -9.39 -11.98 25.13
CA TYR A 625 -8.18 -12.28 25.91
C TYR A 625 -7.46 -11.03 26.39
N VAL A 626 -7.32 -10.01 25.54
CA VAL A 626 -6.51 -8.81 25.85
C VAL A 626 -7.17 -7.88 26.89
N GLY A 627 -8.46 -8.06 27.18
CA GLY A 627 -9.20 -7.19 28.10
C GLY A 627 -9.51 -5.80 27.50
N VAL A 628 -9.77 -4.85 28.35
CA VAL A 628 -10.07 -3.46 28.01
C VAL A 628 -8.92 -2.58 28.49
N ALA A 629 -8.45 -1.68 27.63
CA ALA A 629 -7.45 -0.69 28.03
C ALA A 629 -8.02 0.14 29.21
N PRO A 630 -7.20 0.45 30.22
CA PRO A 630 -7.61 1.41 31.26
C PRO A 630 -8.05 2.71 30.56
N GLN A 631 -9.27 3.14 30.83
CA GLN A 631 -9.67 4.49 30.44
C GLN A 631 -8.91 5.46 31.32
N GLU A 632 -8.11 6.34 30.74
CA GLU A 632 -7.63 7.50 31.45
C GLU A 632 -8.87 8.31 31.84
N ASP A 633 -9.01 8.56 33.14
CA ASP A 633 -10.01 9.50 33.63
C ASP A 633 -9.56 10.89 33.16
N ASP A 634 -10.17 11.36 32.07
CA ASP A 634 -9.90 12.69 31.51
C ASP A 634 -10.34 13.82 32.45
N GLY A 635 -10.86 13.48 33.65
CA GLY A 635 -11.34 14.42 34.65
C GLY A 635 -12.54 15.24 34.19
N VAL A 636 -13.12 14.92 33.03
CA VAL A 636 -14.26 15.61 32.48
C VAL A 636 -15.53 14.96 33.01
N ASP A 637 -16.33 15.72 33.74
CA ASP A 637 -17.66 15.28 34.17
C ASP A 637 -18.52 14.96 32.92
N PHE A 638 -18.96 13.69 32.83
CA PHE A 638 -19.77 13.20 31.71
C PHE A 638 -20.99 14.10 31.46
N ALA A 639 -21.62 14.59 32.52
CA ALA A 639 -22.82 15.45 32.43
C ALA A 639 -22.46 16.85 31.87
N GLU A 640 -21.28 17.38 32.21
CA GLU A 640 -20.78 18.64 31.64
C GLU A 640 -20.44 18.47 30.16
N ARG A 641 -19.71 17.43 29.83
CA ARG A 641 -19.36 17.14 28.43
C ARG A 641 -20.58 16.91 27.55
N MET A 642 -21.60 16.21 28.04
CA MET A 642 -22.85 16.01 27.32
C MET A 642 -23.59 17.33 27.10
N LYS A 643 -23.55 18.26 28.04
CA LYS A 643 -24.14 19.61 27.88
C LYS A 643 -23.39 20.40 26.80
N GLU A 644 -22.07 20.33 26.77
CA GLU A 644 -21.26 21.00 25.74
C GLU A 644 -21.58 20.44 24.35
N ILE A 645 -21.57 19.10 24.19
CA ILE A 645 -21.92 18.43 22.94
C ILE A 645 -23.34 18.79 22.49
N HIS A 646 -24.30 18.83 23.43
CA HIS A 646 -25.64 19.22 23.09
C HIS A 646 -25.75 20.68 22.61
N LYS A 647 -24.98 21.59 23.24
CA LYS A 647 -24.90 22.98 22.81
C LYS A 647 -24.28 23.14 21.44
N GLU A 648 -23.21 22.37 21.17
CA GLU A 648 -22.56 22.35 19.86
C GLU A 648 -23.49 21.80 18.77
N LEU A 649 -24.22 20.71 19.04
CA LEU A 649 -25.25 20.17 18.14
C LEU A 649 -26.34 21.19 17.80
N LEU A 650 -26.81 21.94 18.77
CA LEU A 650 -27.79 22.99 18.53
C LEU A 650 -27.23 24.14 17.69
N SER A 651 -25.95 24.49 17.88
CA SER A 651 -25.27 25.49 17.07
C SER A 651 -25.13 25.04 15.63
N LEU A 652 -24.66 23.81 15.42
CA LEU A 652 -24.49 23.20 14.08
C LEU A 652 -25.86 23.05 13.36
N GLN A 653 -26.92 22.72 14.11
CA GLN A 653 -28.27 22.66 13.54
C GLN A 653 -28.76 24.04 13.09
N ALA A 654 -28.46 25.09 13.85
CA ALA A 654 -28.83 26.47 13.49
C ALA A 654 -28.06 26.92 12.23
N GLU A 655 -26.75 26.62 12.14
CA GLU A 655 -25.93 26.92 10.97
C GLU A 655 -26.42 26.15 9.74
N SER A 656 -26.75 24.86 9.89
CA SER A 656 -27.32 24.04 8.81
C SER A 656 -28.63 24.63 8.28
N ASN A 657 -29.52 25.08 9.15
CA ASN A 657 -30.79 25.71 8.78
C ASN A 657 -30.54 27.02 8.00
N GLN A 658 -29.59 27.85 8.45
CA GLN A 658 -29.24 29.10 7.78
C GLN A 658 -28.62 28.84 6.38
N LEU A 659 -27.79 27.80 6.24
CA LEU A 659 -27.26 27.39 4.96
C LEU A 659 -28.36 26.90 4.01
N MET A 660 -29.33 26.13 4.53
CA MET A 660 -30.48 25.67 3.75
C MET A 660 -31.35 26.83 3.27
N GLU A 661 -31.60 27.84 4.11
CA GLU A 661 -32.32 29.06 3.70
C GLU A 661 -31.57 29.81 2.59
N THR A 662 -30.23 29.90 2.71
CA THR A 662 -29.40 30.54 1.70
C THR A 662 -29.44 29.78 0.38
N ILE A 663 -29.36 28.43 0.43
CA ILE A 663 -29.48 27.58 -0.76
C ILE A 663 -30.85 27.74 -1.42
N SER A 664 -31.95 27.69 -0.63
CA SER A 664 -33.29 27.86 -1.15
C SER A 664 -33.49 29.20 -1.83
N LYS A 665 -32.98 30.29 -1.21
CA LYS A 665 -33.02 31.63 -1.81
C LYS A 665 -32.23 31.69 -3.12
N ASN A 666 -31.02 31.09 -3.18
CA ASN A 666 -30.24 31.08 -4.39
C ASN A 666 -30.90 30.25 -5.51
N MET A 667 -31.57 29.14 -5.17
CA MET A 667 -32.36 28.35 -6.14
C MET A 667 -33.57 29.15 -6.66
N GLU A 668 -34.29 29.86 -5.82
CA GLU A 668 -35.38 30.78 -6.23
C GLU A 668 -34.88 31.89 -7.17
N GLU A 669 -33.72 32.48 -6.87
CA GLU A 669 -33.07 33.52 -7.72
C GLU A 669 -32.61 32.93 -9.08
N MET A 670 -32.32 31.65 -9.14
CA MET A 670 -31.96 30.94 -10.39
C MET A 670 -33.18 30.42 -11.17
N GLY A 671 -34.41 30.60 -10.60
CA GLY A 671 -35.64 30.16 -11.25
C GLY A 671 -35.90 28.66 -11.17
N LEU A 672 -35.32 27.98 -10.21
CA LEU A 672 -35.46 26.55 -9.90
C LEU A 672 -36.43 26.32 -8.74
#